data_33f4f9bda05dc8ba04835de1d32b2c21
#
_entry.id   33f4f9bda05dc8ba04835de1d32b2c21
#
_cell.length_a   1.000
_cell.length_b   1.000
_cell.length_c   1.000
_cell.angle_alpha   90.00
_cell.angle_beta   90.00
_cell.angle_gamma   90.00
#
_symmetry.space_group_name_H-M   'P 1'
#
loop_
_entity.id
_entity.type
_entity.pdbx_description
1 polymer ?
#
loop_
_entity_poly.entity_id
_entity_poly.type
_entity_poly.pdbx_seq_one_letter_code
_entity_poly.pdbx_strand_id
1 'polypeptide(L)'
;MIFRKIYNVAVVSVFFAVAVMSGAAAFAGLLGRPQKVETVGDAAMGVFLQGNTLYCIADDSLYALDVSSPLSPKLLGALQGMDNRRQVVVQGNLAYVASRETGLRIVDVSDPRNMRLLSRFDSIEFATGIDVVGNTVFLSERINGVEAVDVSDPCNPAHICIRKTPESQSVVYHDGFLYSGEWAAGKVTVFDARSMKRFRKVAELQLGGFGDGVATDGKYLYCSTGHDIPKSLRLSRGMTDDEACGRGRGMDIFDISDPFRPKRVSRIDFPRFKPRDDDYWTPRVSNGFAFCCDSHNGMFVVDVKDPGKPKIIDRLCISQKGKDWPSAAISSVAVGKGCLYVSARPSGLWVVPAEEVEPLTVDKGKSPEDSSYREDYATDPNVFHVYRPSASGQARTVCLKGGVAYAAFADAGLHVLEISPEHGFRKLGELPGKKRVTDCCFAGDRLVTAEGIDGWAVYELDGAVGFREVVRRLPPGNGQNVAFWCWAPNRDVAILSTRTKACEVFRLDDFNATTPICRFSVGCQWDKYLADRAIGNAFPAHQNKLGLKWPELCGNGGKVKVDKRGTVRAGNQGNGICAFGDRFLYTVGGGYQFVNPDGTRGPVMSVAHPGGIGGVPRSDGRIVVCTSRSKGEVHIWDFANPRKPKLLREYKLSGRPDLAAIHNGLAIIPAGHQGLLMEREK
;
A
#
# COMPACT_ATOMS: atom_id res chain seq x y z
N MET A 1 62.92 -58.32 20.20
CA MET A 1 64.06 -57.36 20.13
C MET A 1 64.18 -56.91 18.71
N ILE A 2 63.43 -55.91 18.33
CA ILE A 2 63.72 -54.52 18.12
C ILE A 2 64.83 -54.28 17.09
N PHE A 3 64.47 -53.77 15.94
CA PHE A 3 65.18 -52.71 15.29
C PHE A 3 64.24 -51.90 14.35
N ARG A 4 64.06 -50.62 14.68
CA ARG A 4 63.46 -49.60 13.85
C ARG A 4 64.34 -49.33 12.64
N LYS A 5 63.78 -49.25 11.45
CA LYS A 5 64.37 -48.54 10.32
C LYS A 5 63.44 -47.43 9.85
N ILE A 6 63.91 -46.24 10.01
CA ILE A 6 63.33 -44.98 9.51
C ILE A 6 63.60 -44.91 8.00
N TYR A 7 62.56 -44.80 7.20
CA TYR A 7 62.69 -44.35 5.81
C TYR A 7 61.97 -43.00 5.70
N ASN A 8 62.77 -41.96 5.47
CA ASN A 8 62.29 -40.68 5.00
C ASN A 8 61.81 -40.84 3.55
N VAL A 9 60.52 -40.69 3.35
CA VAL A 9 59.94 -40.46 2.02
C VAL A 9 59.45 -39.02 2.01
N ALA A 10 60.09 -38.19 1.25
CA ALA A 10 59.62 -36.84 0.93
C ALA A 10 58.33 -36.97 0.08
N VAL A 11 57.18 -36.74 0.70
CA VAL A 11 55.93 -36.62 -0.04
C VAL A 11 55.85 -35.17 -0.54
N VAL A 12 56.07 -34.99 -1.82
CA VAL A 12 55.72 -33.76 -2.54
C VAL A 12 54.20 -33.70 -2.61
N SER A 13 53.59 -32.93 -1.73
CA SER A 13 52.19 -32.64 -1.77
C SER A 13 51.91 -31.68 -2.90
N VAL A 14 51.50 -32.21 -4.04
CA VAL A 14 50.89 -31.44 -5.10
C VAL A 14 49.47 -31.14 -4.62
N PHE A 15 49.25 -29.94 -4.12
CA PHE A 15 47.89 -29.41 -3.89
C PHE A 15 47.24 -29.20 -5.26
N PHE A 16 46.44 -30.15 -5.72
CA PHE A 16 45.42 -29.91 -6.68
C PHE A 16 44.31 -29.10 -5.95
N ALA A 17 44.35 -27.80 -6.11
CA ALA A 17 43.19 -26.98 -5.80
C ALA A 17 42.11 -27.35 -6.82
N VAL A 18 41.22 -28.27 -6.42
CA VAL A 18 39.92 -28.43 -7.09
C VAL A 18 39.14 -27.19 -6.75
N ALA A 19 39.20 -26.18 -7.60
CA ALA A 19 38.24 -25.10 -7.61
C ALA A 19 36.90 -25.75 -7.93
N VAL A 20 36.06 -25.91 -6.90
CA VAL A 20 34.64 -26.14 -7.07
C VAL A 20 34.13 -24.89 -7.77
N MET A 21 34.08 -24.95 -9.09
CA MET A 21 33.37 -23.98 -9.89
C MET A 21 31.87 -24.12 -9.57
N SER A 22 31.42 -23.48 -8.49
CA SER A 22 30.04 -23.02 -8.42
C SER A 22 29.83 -22.16 -9.65
N GLY A 23 28.94 -22.56 -10.56
CA GLY A 23 28.72 -21.91 -11.85
C GLY A 23 28.22 -20.46 -11.73
N ALA A 24 29.08 -19.58 -11.29
CA ALA A 24 28.95 -18.15 -11.55
C ALA A 24 29.47 -17.95 -12.98
N ALA A 25 28.56 -17.90 -13.95
CA ALA A 25 28.88 -17.35 -15.25
C ALA A 25 29.56 -15.99 -15.02
N ALA A 26 30.84 -15.88 -15.33
CA ALA A 26 31.55 -14.60 -15.34
C ALA A 26 30.93 -13.80 -16.50
N PHE A 27 30.06 -12.84 -16.18
CA PHE A 27 29.57 -11.88 -17.16
C PHE A 27 30.76 -10.93 -17.51
N ALA A 28 30.97 -10.69 -18.79
CA ALA A 28 31.91 -9.64 -19.23
C ALA A 28 31.27 -8.30 -18.85
N GLY A 29 31.80 -7.65 -17.81
CA GLY A 29 31.13 -6.58 -17.09
C GLY A 29 30.91 -5.32 -17.91
N LEU A 30 29.66 -4.92 -18.08
CA LEU A 30 29.28 -3.57 -18.49
C LEU A 30 29.47 -2.57 -17.33
N LEU A 31 29.37 -3.06 -16.09
CA LEU A 31 29.31 -2.23 -14.88
C LEU A 31 30.70 -2.10 -14.24
N GLY A 32 31.09 -0.86 -13.98
CA GLY A 32 32.27 -0.54 -13.17
C GLY A 32 32.00 -0.69 -11.65
N ARG A 33 32.99 -0.32 -10.85
CA ARG A 33 32.92 -0.42 -9.40
C ARG A 33 31.89 0.59 -8.83
N PRO A 34 30.86 0.14 -8.08
CA PRO A 34 29.90 1.03 -7.47
C PRO A 34 30.53 1.91 -6.38
N GLN A 35 30.09 3.16 -6.30
CA GLN A 35 30.51 4.15 -5.30
C GLN A 35 29.29 4.68 -4.58
N LYS A 36 29.31 4.69 -3.22
CA LYS A 36 28.21 5.20 -2.41
C LYS A 36 28.16 6.73 -2.44
N VAL A 37 26.99 7.30 -2.51
CA VAL A 37 26.72 8.73 -2.35
C VAL A 37 26.39 9.00 -0.89
N GLU A 38 27.38 9.42 -0.11
CA GLU A 38 27.27 9.54 1.37
C GLU A 38 26.31 10.63 1.85
N THR A 39 25.91 11.55 0.98
CA THR A 39 25.01 12.67 1.33
C THR A 39 23.53 12.29 1.31
N VAL A 40 23.18 11.08 0.88
CA VAL A 40 21.80 10.57 0.83
C VAL A 40 21.60 9.50 1.89
N GLY A 41 20.45 9.52 2.54
CA GLY A 41 20.12 8.56 3.59
C GLY A 41 20.07 7.10 3.15
N ASP A 42 20.26 6.19 4.09
CA ASP A 42 20.44 4.75 3.82
C ASP A 42 19.18 4.03 3.29
N ALA A 43 17.99 4.55 3.56
CA ALA A 43 16.75 3.91 3.10
C ALA A 43 16.31 4.42 1.71
N ALA A 44 17.24 4.51 0.74
CA ALA A 44 16.93 4.92 -0.62
C ALA A 44 15.96 3.94 -1.31
N MET A 45 14.89 4.47 -1.90
CA MET A 45 13.80 3.67 -2.50
C MET A 45 13.59 3.94 -3.98
N GLY A 46 13.57 5.18 -4.39
CA GLY A 46 13.31 5.58 -5.77
C GLY A 46 14.26 6.67 -6.23
N VAL A 47 14.59 6.62 -7.51
CA VAL A 47 15.41 7.64 -8.18
C VAL A 47 14.79 8.05 -9.50
N PHE A 48 14.94 9.33 -9.86
CA PHE A 48 14.51 9.87 -11.13
C PHE A 48 15.52 10.92 -11.62
N LEU A 49 15.91 10.83 -12.87
CA LEU A 49 16.83 11.80 -13.49
C LEU A 49 16.06 12.71 -14.44
N GLN A 50 16.20 14.01 -14.26
CA GLN A 50 15.73 15.02 -15.21
C GLN A 50 16.85 16.00 -15.53
N GLY A 51 17.33 15.99 -16.76
CA GLY A 51 18.49 16.78 -17.17
C GLY A 51 19.72 16.44 -16.33
N ASN A 52 20.30 17.44 -15.68
CA ASN A 52 21.44 17.27 -14.77
C ASN A 52 21.05 17.22 -13.30
N THR A 53 19.77 17.04 -12.99
CA THR A 53 19.31 16.90 -11.60
C THR A 53 18.79 15.49 -11.36
N LEU A 54 19.39 14.81 -10.39
CA LEU A 54 18.95 13.51 -9.89
C LEU A 54 18.08 13.74 -8.65
N TYR A 55 16.88 13.21 -8.66
CA TYR A 55 16.00 13.18 -7.51
C TYR A 55 16.01 11.80 -6.88
N CYS A 56 16.21 11.74 -5.56
CA CYS A 56 16.23 10.49 -4.81
C CYS A 56 15.31 10.60 -3.59
N ILE A 57 14.43 9.62 -3.40
CA ILE A 57 13.64 9.50 -2.17
C ILE A 57 14.31 8.52 -1.24
N ALA A 58 14.71 9.00 -0.07
CA ALA A 58 15.36 8.19 0.96
C ALA A 58 14.90 8.67 2.35
N ASP A 59 14.87 7.77 3.33
CA ASP A 59 14.34 8.00 4.68
C ASP A 59 12.95 8.65 4.62
N ASP A 60 12.76 9.87 5.09
CA ASP A 60 11.52 10.65 4.96
C ASP A 60 11.70 11.87 4.03
N SER A 61 12.64 11.81 3.09
CA SER A 61 13.06 13.01 2.34
C SER A 61 13.11 12.77 0.84
N LEU A 62 12.87 13.85 0.09
CA LEU A 62 13.25 14.00 -1.30
C LEU A 62 14.57 14.77 -1.36
N TYR A 63 15.59 14.16 -1.94
CA TYR A 63 16.90 14.75 -2.19
C TYR A 63 17.01 15.18 -3.65
N ALA A 64 17.62 16.31 -3.91
CA ALA A 64 18.01 16.77 -5.24
C ALA A 64 19.53 16.85 -5.31
N LEU A 65 20.14 16.26 -6.34
CA LEU A 65 21.59 16.23 -6.55
C LEU A 65 21.94 16.75 -7.95
N ASP A 66 22.98 17.56 -8.04
CA ASP A 66 23.61 17.93 -9.30
C ASP A 66 24.47 16.76 -9.79
N VAL A 67 24.19 16.30 -10.99
CA VAL A 67 24.91 15.24 -11.71
C VAL A 67 25.49 15.73 -13.03
N SER A 68 25.78 17.03 -13.15
CA SER A 68 26.53 17.59 -14.28
C SER A 68 27.91 16.92 -14.43
N SER A 69 28.48 16.44 -13.33
CA SER A 69 29.58 15.47 -13.28
C SER A 69 29.01 14.10 -12.88
N PRO A 70 28.68 13.20 -13.84
CA PRO A 70 27.86 12.02 -13.59
C PRO A 70 28.35 11.09 -12.48
N LEU A 71 29.67 10.91 -12.37
CA LEU A 71 30.30 10.04 -11.35
C LEU A 71 30.51 10.73 -9.99
N SER A 72 30.16 12.00 -9.86
CA SER A 72 30.39 12.79 -8.64
C SER A 72 29.15 13.61 -8.27
N PRO A 73 28.03 12.96 -7.92
CA PRO A 73 26.79 13.64 -7.52
C PRO A 73 27.02 14.58 -6.35
N LYS A 74 26.48 15.82 -6.43
CA LYS A 74 26.58 16.81 -5.37
C LYS A 74 25.19 17.17 -4.86
N LEU A 75 25.00 17.12 -3.54
CA LEU A 75 23.74 17.51 -2.93
C LEU A 75 23.44 18.99 -3.21
N LEU A 76 22.26 19.26 -3.77
CA LEU A 76 21.70 20.58 -3.94
C LEU A 76 20.77 20.96 -2.78
N GLY A 77 19.85 20.06 -2.41
CA GLY A 77 18.89 20.27 -1.35
C GLY A 77 18.18 19.01 -0.93
N ALA A 78 17.46 19.10 0.18
CA ALA A 78 16.61 18.01 0.69
C ALA A 78 15.33 18.58 1.30
N LEU A 79 14.20 17.90 1.08
CA LEU A 79 12.89 18.25 1.64
C LEU A 79 12.33 17.05 2.40
N GLN A 80 12.00 17.24 3.67
CA GLN A 80 11.35 16.23 4.52
C GLN A 80 9.83 16.17 4.30
N GLY A 81 9.20 15.12 4.83
CA GLY A 81 7.74 14.96 4.80
C GLY A 81 7.23 14.13 3.63
N MET A 82 8.06 13.23 3.12
CA MET A 82 7.68 12.29 2.05
C MET A 82 7.02 11.01 2.59
N ASP A 83 6.89 10.88 3.89
CA ASP A 83 6.27 9.73 4.58
C ASP A 83 6.84 8.37 4.12
N ASN A 84 6.00 7.36 3.94
CA ASN A 84 6.41 6.04 3.46
C ASN A 84 6.48 5.98 1.92
N ARG A 85 7.36 6.80 1.34
CA ARG A 85 7.60 6.96 -0.10
C ARG A 85 7.97 5.63 -0.79
N ARG A 86 7.53 5.50 -2.05
CA ARG A 86 7.75 4.31 -2.86
C ARG A 86 8.41 4.60 -4.20
N GLN A 87 7.87 5.54 -4.95
CA GLN A 87 8.37 5.97 -6.24
C GLN A 87 8.30 7.49 -6.39
N VAL A 88 9.18 8.04 -7.21
CA VAL A 88 9.21 9.45 -7.59
C VAL A 88 9.28 9.58 -9.12
N VAL A 89 8.50 10.51 -9.65
CA VAL A 89 8.54 10.93 -11.05
C VAL A 89 8.58 12.44 -11.07
N VAL A 90 9.37 13.02 -11.98
CA VAL A 90 9.46 14.47 -12.14
C VAL A 90 9.03 14.84 -13.55
N GLN A 91 8.18 15.86 -13.67
CA GLN A 91 7.78 16.43 -14.93
C GLN A 91 7.83 17.97 -14.83
N GLY A 92 8.72 18.59 -15.62
CA GLY A 92 8.96 20.03 -15.54
C GLY A 92 9.46 20.44 -14.15
N ASN A 93 8.75 21.36 -13.51
CA ASN A 93 9.11 21.91 -12.19
C ASN A 93 8.42 21.18 -11.03
N LEU A 94 7.79 20.05 -11.26
CA LEU A 94 7.04 19.31 -10.24
C LEU A 94 7.57 17.90 -10.07
N ALA A 95 7.81 17.52 -8.83
CA ALA A 95 8.05 16.13 -8.44
C ALA A 95 6.79 15.54 -7.81
N TYR A 96 6.47 14.33 -8.22
CA TYR A 96 5.32 13.54 -7.78
C TYR A 96 5.83 12.32 -7.05
N VAL A 97 5.48 12.15 -5.80
CA VAL A 97 5.93 11.05 -4.95
C VAL A 97 4.75 10.19 -4.52
N ALA A 98 4.77 8.92 -4.91
CA ALA A 98 3.83 7.93 -4.38
C ALA A 98 4.27 7.53 -2.97
N SER A 99 3.43 7.85 -1.97
CA SER A 99 3.73 7.70 -0.54
C SER A 99 2.77 6.72 0.11
N ARG A 100 2.77 5.50 -0.37
CA ARG A 100 2.00 4.34 0.13
C ARG A 100 0.68 4.74 0.82
N GLU A 101 0.65 4.72 2.16
CA GLU A 101 -0.54 4.95 3.00
C GLU A 101 -1.08 6.38 2.92
N THR A 102 -0.25 7.31 2.50
CA THR A 102 -0.57 8.73 2.51
C THR A 102 -0.80 9.30 1.11
N GLY A 103 -0.81 8.43 0.09
CA GLY A 103 -1.17 8.78 -1.28
C GLY A 103 -0.08 9.53 -2.02
N LEU A 104 -0.42 10.66 -2.66
CA LEU A 104 0.47 11.44 -3.51
C LEU A 104 1.00 12.67 -2.77
N ARG A 105 2.29 12.97 -2.98
CA ARG A 105 2.92 14.26 -2.61
C ARG A 105 3.28 15.00 -3.89
N ILE A 106 2.99 16.28 -3.97
CA ILE A 106 3.38 17.16 -5.09
C ILE A 106 4.33 18.20 -4.54
N VAL A 107 5.53 18.24 -5.11
CA VAL A 107 6.63 19.11 -4.66
C VAL A 107 7.05 20.03 -5.80
N ASP A 108 7.14 21.32 -5.52
CA ASP A 108 7.79 22.30 -6.39
C ASP A 108 9.31 22.08 -6.33
N VAL A 109 9.88 21.75 -7.46
CA VAL A 109 11.32 21.52 -7.65
C VAL A 109 11.92 22.51 -8.67
N SER A 110 11.27 23.65 -8.91
CA SER A 110 11.76 24.71 -9.80
C SER A 110 13.12 25.25 -9.35
N ASP A 111 13.34 25.31 -8.04
CA ASP A 111 14.68 25.47 -7.43
C ASP A 111 15.01 24.22 -6.60
N PRO A 112 15.85 23.32 -7.09
CA PRO A 112 16.26 22.11 -6.37
C PRO A 112 16.94 22.35 -5.02
N ARG A 113 17.42 23.59 -4.75
CA ARG A 113 18.00 23.97 -3.46
C ARG A 113 16.95 24.34 -2.43
N ASN A 114 15.76 24.80 -2.88
CA ASN A 114 14.67 25.29 -2.05
C ASN A 114 13.34 24.63 -2.41
N MET A 115 13.32 23.30 -2.48
CA MET A 115 12.13 22.51 -2.78
C MET A 115 10.99 22.79 -1.78
N ARG A 116 9.74 22.80 -2.23
CA ARG A 116 8.57 23.06 -1.40
C ARG A 116 7.46 22.04 -1.63
N LEU A 117 6.91 21.49 -0.57
CA LEU A 117 5.69 20.68 -0.64
C LEU A 117 4.51 21.59 -0.98
N LEU A 118 3.89 21.38 -2.14
CA LEU A 118 2.71 22.14 -2.59
C LEU A 118 1.42 21.54 -2.03
N SER A 119 1.28 20.23 -2.14
CA SER A 119 0.05 19.55 -1.73
C SER A 119 0.27 18.09 -1.37
N ARG A 120 -0.78 17.55 -0.72
CA ARG A 120 -0.96 16.15 -0.44
C ARG A 120 -2.31 15.72 -0.99
N PHE A 121 -2.36 14.55 -1.61
CA PHE A 121 -3.60 13.96 -2.08
C PHE A 121 -3.76 12.58 -1.45
N ASP A 122 -4.86 12.39 -0.73
CA ASP A 122 -5.20 11.10 -0.13
C ASP A 122 -5.74 10.18 -1.21
N SER A 123 -4.91 9.29 -1.70
CA SER A 123 -5.32 8.28 -2.68
C SER A 123 -6.26 7.24 -2.04
N ILE A 124 -6.94 6.48 -2.91
CA ILE A 124 -8.02 5.60 -2.46
C ILE A 124 -7.53 4.49 -1.53
N GLU A 125 -6.26 4.05 -1.69
CA GLU A 125 -5.68 3.00 -0.85
C GLU A 125 -4.18 3.21 -0.66
N PHE A 126 -3.37 2.35 -1.19
CA PHE A 126 -1.95 2.20 -0.92
C PHE A 126 -1.16 2.45 -2.20
N ALA A 127 -0.77 3.71 -2.44
CA ALA A 127 -0.06 4.12 -3.64
C ALA A 127 1.31 3.44 -3.75
N THR A 128 1.50 2.57 -4.73
CA THR A 128 2.74 1.81 -4.95
C THR A 128 3.48 2.21 -6.21
N GLY A 129 2.78 2.41 -7.30
CA GLY A 129 3.32 2.83 -8.57
C GLY A 129 2.78 4.19 -8.98
N ILE A 130 3.55 4.94 -9.77
CA ILE A 130 3.17 6.26 -10.26
C ILE A 130 3.72 6.50 -11.66
N ASP A 131 2.90 7.11 -12.50
CA ASP A 131 3.36 7.77 -13.71
C ASP A 131 2.60 9.08 -13.93
N VAL A 132 3.19 10.02 -14.65
CA VAL A 132 2.60 11.32 -14.90
C VAL A 132 2.73 11.71 -16.36
N VAL A 133 1.67 12.29 -16.93
CA VAL A 133 1.67 12.84 -18.28
C VAL A 133 0.77 14.08 -18.34
N GLY A 134 1.34 15.21 -18.70
CA GLY A 134 0.63 16.49 -18.66
C GLY A 134 0.04 16.78 -17.28
N ASN A 135 -1.28 16.97 -17.21
CA ASN A 135 -2.00 17.26 -15.98
C ASN A 135 -2.63 16.02 -15.32
N THR A 136 -2.23 14.82 -15.71
CA THR A 136 -2.79 13.59 -15.16
C THR A 136 -1.71 12.74 -14.51
N VAL A 137 -1.92 12.38 -13.25
CA VAL A 137 -1.14 11.38 -12.51
C VAL A 137 -1.93 10.09 -12.45
N PHE A 138 -1.27 8.97 -12.75
CA PHE A 138 -1.80 7.63 -12.54
C PHE A 138 -1.11 6.98 -11.35
N LEU A 139 -1.90 6.48 -10.40
CA LEU A 139 -1.42 5.81 -9.19
C LEU A 139 -1.87 4.34 -9.20
N SER A 140 -0.95 3.46 -8.91
CA SER A 140 -1.28 2.06 -8.62
C SER A 140 -1.75 1.92 -7.18
N GLU A 141 -2.99 1.44 -6.98
CA GLU A 141 -3.69 1.39 -5.70
C GLU A 141 -3.96 -0.04 -5.23
N ARG A 142 -2.99 -0.91 -5.44
CA ARG A 142 -3.06 -2.32 -5.04
C ARG A 142 -4.35 -2.99 -5.53
N ILE A 143 -5.08 -3.64 -4.61
CA ILE A 143 -6.35 -4.34 -4.88
C ILE A 143 -7.49 -3.43 -5.37
N ASN A 144 -7.30 -2.12 -5.33
CA ASN A 144 -8.29 -1.18 -5.83
C ASN A 144 -8.07 -0.80 -7.30
N GLY A 145 -6.91 -1.13 -7.87
CA GLY A 145 -6.59 -0.91 -9.27
C GLY A 145 -5.78 0.36 -9.51
N VAL A 146 -6.15 1.14 -10.52
CA VAL A 146 -5.46 2.35 -10.92
C VAL A 146 -6.35 3.57 -10.70
N GLU A 147 -5.85 4.54 -9.95
CA GLU A 147 -6.49 5.85 -9.73
C GLU A 147 -5.86 6.90 -10.64
N ALA A 148 -6.70 7.67 -11.34
CA ALA A 148 -6.28 8.84 -12.10
C ALA A 148 -6.58 10.11 -11.30
N VAL A 149 -5.60 11.03 -11.23
CA VAL A 149 -5.66 12.27 -10.46
C VAL A 149 -5.33 13.44 -11.36
N ASP A 150 -6.19 14.46 -11.34
CA ASP A 150 -5.95 15.74 -12.00
C ASP A 150 -5.00 16.59 -11.15
N VAL A 151 -3.93 17.04 -11.76
CA VAL A 151 -2.90 17.89 -11.15
C VAL A 151 -2.72 19.21 -11.94
N SER A 152 -3.74 19.63 -12.68
CA SER A 152 -3.74 20.94 -13.38
C SER A 152 -3.55 22.11 -12.42
N ASP A 153 -4.10 21.99 -11.20
CA ASP A 153 -3.71 22.81 -10.05
C ASP A 153 -2.90 21.93 -9.08
N PRO A 154 -1.57 22.03 -9.07
CA PRO A 154 -0.74 21.19 -8.20
C PRO A 154 -0.92 21.47 -6.70
N CYS A 155 -1.54 22.61 -6.34
CA CYS A 155 -1.90 22.92 -4.96
C CYS A 155 -3.20 22.24 -4.52
N ASN A 156 -4.07 21.90 -5.47
CA ASN A 156 -5.39 21.31 -5.24
C ASN A 156 -5.64 20.11 -6.17
N PRO A 157 -4.85 19.02 -6.06
CA PRO A 157 -5.05 17.83 -6.88
C PRO A 157 -6.43 17.22 -6.63
N ALA A 158 -7.04 16.65 -7.67
CA ALA A 158 -8.40 16.14 -7.59
C ALA A 158 -8.54 14.76 -8.22
N HIS A 159 -9.30 13.90 -7.56
CA HIS A 159 -9.66 12.58 -8.09
C HIS A 159 -10.43 12.71 -9.42
N ILE A 160 -10.00 11.97 -10.43
CA ILE A 160 -10.71 11.84 -11.72
C ILE A 160 -11.60 10.61 -11.70
N CYS A 161 -10.99 9.44 -11.60
CA CYS A 161 -11.66 8.16 -11.61
C CYS A 161 -10.74 7.04 -11.12
N ILE A 162 -11.32 5.85 -10.89
CA ILE A 162 -10.56 4.64 -10.61
C ILE A 162 -10.99 3.50 -11.55
N ARG A 163 -10.03 2.69 -11.98
CA ARG A 163 -10.28 1.47 -12.76
C ARG A 163 -9.75 0.26 -12.02
N LYS A 164 -10.66 -0.63 -11.69
CA LYS A 164 -10.36 -1.81 -10.88
C LYS A 164 -9.52 -2.81 -11.67
N THR A 165 -8.45 -3.27 -11.02
CA THR A 165 -7.66 -4.44 -11.42
C THR A 165 -7.52 -5.38 -10.21
N PRO A 166 -7.07 -6.62 -10.39
CA PRO A 166 -6.83 -7.53 -9.27
C PRO A 166 -5.83 -7.00 -8.23
N GLU A 167 -4.70 -6.48 -8.67
CA GLU A 167 -3.70 -5.89 -7.78
C GLU A 167 -2.66 -5.07 -8.55
N SER A 168 -2.93 -3.79 -8.82
CA SER A 168 -1.99 -2.88 -9.49
C SER A 168 -0.84 -2.49 -8.58
N GLN A 169 0.41 -2.64 -9.02
CA GLN A 169 1.62 -2.27 -8.27
C GLN A 169 2.52 -1.28 -9.01
N SER A 170 2.55 -1.33 -10.33
CA SER A 170 3.27 -0.37 -11.15
C SER A 170 2.44 0.02 -12.37
N VAL A 171 2.70 1.20 -12.89
CA VAL A 171 2.08 1.72 -14.09
C VAL A 171 3.10 2.42 -14.95
N VAL A 172 2.91 2.37 -16.28
CA VAL A 172 3.61 3.20 -17.24
C VAL A 172 2.64 3.67 -18.32
N TYR A 173 2.68 4.94 -18.63
CA TYR A 173 1.88 5.57 -19.69
C TYR A 173 2.73 5.78 -20.95
N HIS A 174 2.17 5.43 -22.10
CA HIS A 174 2.77 5.71 -23.40
C HIS A 174 1.69 5.88 -24.46
N ASP A 175 1.75 6.97 -25.20
CA ASP A 175 0.92 7.32 -26.38
C ASP A 175 -0.57 7.04 -26.21
N GLY A 176 -1.14 7.51 -25.12
CA GLY A 176 -2.57 7.37 -24.83
C GLY A 176 -2.98 6.04 -24.18
N PHE A 177 -2.03 5.17 -23.87
CA PHE A 177 -2.31 3.89 -23.24
C PHE A 177 -1.56 3.77 -21.90
N LEU A 178 -2.24 3.17 -20.93
CA LEU A 178 -1.65 2.89 -19.61
C LEU A 178 -1.53 1.38 -19.44
N TYR A 179 -0.34 0.95 -19.03
CA TYR A 179 0.00 -0.44 -18.77
C TYR A 179 0.15 -0.60 -17.25
N SER A 180 -0.70 -1.45 -16.65
CA SER A 180 -0.70 -1.72 -15.21
C SER A 180 -0.21 -3.13 -14.94
N GLY A 181 0.92 -3.24 -14.24
CA GLY A 181 1.46 -4.50 -13.77
C GLY A 181 0.72 -5.00 -12.52
N GLU A 182 0.30 -6.28 -12.55
CA GLU A 182 -0.55 -6.88 -11.54
C GLU A 182 0.12 -8.08 -10.87
N TRP A 183 0.63 -7.85 -9.68
CA TRP A 183 1.47 -8.77 -8.93
C TRP A 183 0.94 -10.20 -8.89
N ALA A 184 -0.07 -10.46 -8.08
CA ALA A 184 -0.55 -11.83 -7.83
C ALA A 184 -1.44 -12.39 -8.94
N ALA A 185 -1.74 -11.60 -9.96
CA ALA A 185 -2.47 -12.04 -11.15
C ALA A 185 -1.53 -12.52 -12.26
N GLY A 186 -0.24 -12.16 -12.21
CA GLY A 186 0.75 -12.53 -13.22
C GLY A 186 0.38 -12.01 -14.60
N LYS A 187 -0.09 -10.76 -14.68
CA LYS A 187 -0.52 -10.14 -15.93
C LYS A 187 -0.29 -8.64 -15.95
N VAL A 188 -0.40 -8.06 -17.12
CA VAL A 188 -0.51 -6.62 -17.34
C VAL A 188 -1.87 -6.30 -17.92
N THR A 189 -2.57 -5.34 -17.32
CA THR A 189 -3.80 -4.79 -17.91
C THR A 189 -3.46 -3.54 -18.69
N VAL A 190 -3.96 -3.47 -19.94
CA VAL A 190 -3.80 -2.32 -20.82
C VAL A 190 -5.09 -1.52 -20.82
N PHE A 191 -4.97 -0.22 -20.57
CA PHE A 191 -6.09 0.71 -20.61
C PHE A 191 -5.92 1.71 -21.75
N ASP A 192 -7.01 2.00 -22.46
CA ASP A 192 -7.14 3.18 -23.31
C ASP A 192 -7.36 4.39 -22.40
N ALA A 193 -6.33 5.22 -22.28
CA ALA A 193 -6.28 6.40 -21.43
C ALA A 193 -6.24 7.71 -22.23
N ARG A 194 -6.58 7.68 -23.53
CA ARG A 194 -6.61 8.88 -24.39
C ARG A 194 -7.65 9.91 -23.93
N SER A 195 -8.72 9.44 -23.26
CA SER A 195 -9.72 10.31 -22.65
C SER A 195 -10.11 9.74 -21.28
N MET A 196 -10.05 10.56 -20.24
CA MET A 196 -10.42 10.16 -18.88
C MET A 196 -11.90 9.78 -18.75
N LYS A 197 -12.75 10.43 -19.53
CA LYS A 197 -14.18 10.11 -19.62
C LYS A 197 -14.44 8.69 -20.18
N ARG A 198 -13.55 8.18 -21.04
CA ARG A 198 -13.62 6.86 -21.67
C ARG A 198 -12.52 5.92 -21.22
N PHE A 199 -11.82 6.25 -20.14
CA PHE A 199 -10.75 5.43 -19.57
C PHE A 199 -11.25 4.01 -19.28
N ARG A 200 -10.74 3.01 -20.00
CA ARG A 200 -11.24 1.63 -19.95
C ARG A 200 -10.18 0.61 -20.32
N LYS A 201 -10.33 -0.60 -19.79
CA LYS A 201 -9.51 -1.74 -20.19
C LYS A 201 -9.75 -2.13 -21.67
N VAL A 202 -8.66 -2.39 -22.41
CA VAL A 202 -8.68 -2.78 -23.81
C VAL A 202 -7.95 -4.09 -24.09
N ALA A 203 -6.95 -4.47 -23.27
CA ALA A 203 -6.24 -5.72 -23.42
C ALA A 203 -5.72 -6.24 -22.07
N GLU A 204 -5.33 -7.50 -22.05
CA GLU A 204 -4.59 -8.14 -20.95
C GLU A 204 -3.44 -8.96 -21.53
N LEU A 205 -2.25 -8.87 -20.92
CA LEU A 205 -1.06 -9.61 -21.27
C LEU A 205 -0.77 -10.61 -20.17
N GLN A 206 -0.79 -11.89 -20.49
CA GLN A 206 -0.43 -12.94 -19.54
C GLN A 206 1.10 -13.01 -19.43
N LEU A 207 1.64 -12.91 -18.23
CA LEU A 207 3.06 -13.03 -17.93
C LEU A 207 3.48 -14.50 -17.70
N GLY A 208 4.75 -14.79 -17.88
CA GLY A 208 5.33 -16.11 -17.61
C GLY A 208 5.49 -16.44 -16.13
N GLY A 209 5.21 -15.48 -15.24
CA GLY A 209 5.30 -15.62 -13.79
C GLY A 209 4.51 -14.54 -13.07
N PHE A 210 4.57 -14.57 -11.74
CA PHE A 210 4.00 -13.51 -10.91
C PHE A 210 4.96 -12.32 -10.89
N GLY A 211 4.44 -11.13 -11.10
CA GLY A 211 5.25 -9.91 -11.12
C GLY A 211 4.43 -8.73 -11.58
N ASP A 212 5.00 -7.55 -11.42
CA ASP A 212 4.26 -6.32 -11.60
C ASP A 212 5.09 -5.17 -12.19
N GLY A 213 6.40 -5.35 -12.29
CA GLY A 213 7.27 -4.31 -12.81
C GLY A 213 7.07 -4.10 -14.31
N VAL A 214 6.70 -2.89 -14.74
CA VAL A 214 6.54 -2.54 -16.15
C VAL A 214 7.35 -1.32 -16.54
N ALA A 215 7.99 -1.37 -17.71
CA ALA A 215 8.69 -0.25 -18.35
C ALA A 215 8.56 -0.36 -19.86
N THR A 216 8.71 0.75 -20.57
CA THR A 216 8.67 0.78 -22.04
C THR A 216 9.79 1.63 -22.62
N ASP A 217 10.24 1.28 -23.82
CA ASP A 217 11.10 2.12 -24.68
C ASP A 217 10.29 2.87 -25.76
N GLY A 218 8.96 2.75 -25.72
CA GLY A 218 8.02 3.32 -26.67
C GLY A 218 7.46 2.32 -27.68
N LYS A 219 8.21 1.26 -28.00
CA LYS A 219 7.79 0.20 -28.92
C LYS A 219 7.55 -1.14 -28.22
N TYR A 220 8.37 -1.42 -27.22
CA TYR A 220 8.29 -2.65 -26.45
C TYR A 220 7.96 -2.36 -24.99
N LEU A 221 7.22 -3.30 -24.39
CA LEU A 221 6.92 -3.32 -22.96
C LEU A 221 7.73 -4.44 -22.32
N TYR A 222 8.46 -4.11 -21.27
CA TYR A 222 9.32 -5.00 -20.50
C TYR A 222 8.69 -5.25 -19.14
N CYS A 223 8.44 -6.51 -18.80
CA CYS A 223 7.67 -6.89 -17.62
C CYS A 223 8.49 -7.82 -16.74
N SER A 224 8.92 -7.36 -15.57
CA SER A 224 9.63 -8.20 -14.58
C SER A 224 8.67 -9.13 -13.85
N THR A 225 9.10 -10.39 -13.65
CA THR A 225 8.36 -11.43 -12.94
C THR A 225 9.27 -12.15 -11.94
N GLY A 226 8.69 -12.85 -10.97
CA GLY A 226 9.43 -13.64 -9.97
C GLY A 226 9.11 -13.28 -8.53
N HIS A 227 7.99 -12.58 -8.27
CA HIS A 227 7.54 -12.29 -6.92
C HIS A 227 7.08 -13.54 -6.16
N ASP A 228 7.35 -13.56 -4.87
CA ASP A 228 6.74 -14.50 -3.94
C ASP A 228 5.25 -14.21 -3.74
N ILE A 229 4.43 -15.25 -3.73
CA ILE A 229 3.01 -15.13 -3.42
C ILE A 229 2.78 -15.24 -1.92
N PRO A 230 1.95 -14.38 -1.31
CA PRO A 230 1.59 -14.50 0.10
C PRO A 230 1.06 -15.88 0.47
N LYS A 231 1.46 -16.42 1.61
CA LYS A 231 1.09 -17.76 2.08
C LYS A 231 -0.43 -18.01 2.06
N SER A 232 -1.23 -17.00 2.44
CA SER A 232 -2.70 -17.09 2.41
C SER A 232 -3.24 -17.35 1.00
N LEU A 233 -2.67 -16.69 0.01
CA LEU A 233 -3.07 -16.84 -1.39
C LEU A 233 -2.58 -18.17 -1.99
N ARG A 234 -1.38 -18.63 -1.59
CA ARG A 234 -0.87 -19.96 -1.95
C ARG A 234 -1.83 -21.07 -1.51
N LEU A 235 -2.19 -21.04 -0.23
CA LEU A 235 -3.09 -22.04 0.36
C LEU A 235 -4.47 -22.03 -0.31
N SER A 236 -5.02 -20.84 -0.59
CA SER A 236 -6.32 -20.72 -1.28
C SER A 236 -6.30 -21.23 -2.73
N ARG A 237 -5.13 -21.25 -3.36
CA ARG A 237 -4.92 -21.74 -4.74
C ARG A 237 -4.40 -23.18 -4.79
N GLY A 238 -4.18 -23.83 -3.64
CA GLY A 238 -3.63 -25.17 -3.58
C GLY A 238 -2.19 -25.27 -4.10
N MET A 239 -1.42 -24.17 -4.09
CA MET A 239 -0.05 -24.12 -4.60
C MET A 239 0.94 -24.67 -3.59
N THR A 240 1.94 -25.41 -4.06
CA THR A 240 3.11 -25.79 -3.27
C THR A 240 3.97 -24.55 -2.93
N ASP A 241 4.85 -24.71 -1.94
CA ASP A 241 5.81 -23.66 -1.57
C ASP A 241 6.75 -23.32 -2.76
N ASP A 242 7.17 -24.32 -3.52
CA ASP A 242 8.05 -24.10 -4.68
C ASP A 242 7.34 -23.39 -5.85
N GLU A 243 6.05 -23.68 -6.06
CA GLU A 243 5.26 -22.98 -7.09
C GLU A 243 5.04 -21.52 -6.76
N ALA A 244 4.99 -21.16 -5.50
CA ALA A 244 4.73 -19.81 -5.04
C ALA A 244 6.00 -18.98 -4.85
N CYS A 245 7.18 -19.62 -4.78
CA CYS A 245 8.45 -18.95 -4.53
C CYS A 245 9.14 -18.59 -5.85
N GLY A 246 8.88 -17.39 -6.37
CA GLY A 246 9.55 -16.84 -7.54
C GLY A 246 9.39 -17.66 -8.82
N ARG A 247 8.29 -18.41 -8.95
CA ARG A 247 8.02 -19.17 -10.18
C ARG A 247 7.89 -18.20 -11.36
N GLY A 248 8.59 -18.53 -12.46
CA GLY A 248 8.62 -17.69 -13.64
C GLY A 248 9.39 -16.40 -13.44
N ARG A 249 10.45 -16.41 -12.61
CA ARG A 249 11.35 -15.27 -12.47
C ARG A 249 12.03 -14.97 -13.79
N GLY A 250 12.03 -13.69 -14.17
CA GLY A 250 12.59 -13.27 -15.45
C GLY A 250 11.95 -11.98 -15.94
N MET A 251 11.99 -11.82 -17.25
CA MET A 251 11.40 -10.67 -17.92
C MET A 251 10.70 -11.12 -19.20
N ASP A 252 9.42 -10.77 -19.34
CA ASP A 252 8.66 -10.90 -20.57
C ASP A 252 8.79 -9.61 -21.39
N ILE A 253 8.88 -9.73 -22.73
CA ILE A 253 8.95 -8.61 -23.66
C ILE A 253 7.79 -8.71 -24.63
N PHE A 254 7.02 -7.61 -24.75
CA PHE A 254 5.88 -7.52 -25.67
C PHE A 254 6.06 -6.37 -26.64
N ASP A 255 5.72 -6.57 -27.92
CA ASP A 255 5.52 -5.50 -28.89
C ASP A 255 4.17 -4.83 -28.62
N ILE A 256 4.19 -3.54 -28.34
CA ILE A 256 3.03 -2.70 -28.03
C ILE A 256 2.69 -1.70 -29.15
N SER A 257 3.21 -1.91 -30.37
CA SER A 257 2.89 -1.08 -31.54
C SER A 257 1.39 -1.07 -31.86
N ASP A 258 0.67 -2.14 -31.52
CA ASP A 258 -0.80 -2.16 -31.45
C ASP A 258 -1.24 -2.41 -30.01
N PRO A 259 -1.57 -1.37 -29.24
CA PRO A 259 -1.95 -1.50 -27.82
C PRO A 259 -3.24 -2.30 -27.56
N PHE A 260 -4.07 -2.49 -28.60
CA PHE A 260 -5.27 -3.32 -28.52
C PHE A 260 -4.96 -4.82 -28.68
N ARG A 261 -3.81 -5.14 -29.31
CA ARG A 261 -3.36 -6.50 -29.58
C ARG A 261 -1.86 -6.67 -29.36
N PRO A 262 -1.36 -6.37 -28.16
CA PRO A 262 0.07 -6.53 -27.89
C PRO A 262 0.51 -7.98 -28.08
N LYS A 263 1.74 -8.18 -28.58
CA LYS A 263 2.26 -9.51 -28.88
C LYS A 263 3.50 -9.82 -28.07
N ARG A 264 3.55 -11.01 -27.44
CA ARG A 264 4.77 -11.47 -26.81
C ARG A 264 5.85 -11.68 -27.87
N VAL A 265 6.98 -11.05 -27.69
CA VAL A 265 8.17 -11.16 -28.54
C VAL A 265 9.10 -12.24 -28.00
N SER A 266 9.38 -12.19 -26.71
CA SER A 266 10.30 -13.12 -26.08
C SER A 266 10.11 -13.15 -24.55
N ARG A 267 10.88 -14.03 -23.92
CA ARG A 267 11.07 -14.09 -22.49
C ARG A 267 12.50 -14.49 -22.17
N ILE A 268 13.06 -13.93 -21.11
CA ILE A 268 14.32 -14.37 -20.52
C ILE A 268 14.10 -14.74 -19.06
N ASP A 269 14.60 -15.92 -18.64
CA ASP A 269 14.56 -16.35 -17.25
C ASP A 269 15.84 -15.96 -16.51
N PHE A 270 15.70 -15.51 -15.25
CA PHE A 270 16.84 -15.14 -14.42
C PHE A 270 17.30 -16.32 -13.57
N PRO A 271 18.63 -16.45 -13.35
CA PRO A 271 19.19 -17.48 -12.49
C PRO A 271 18.75 -17.26 -11.03
N ARG A 272 18.56 -18.36 -10.31
CA ARG A 272 18.21 -18.36 -8.90
C ARG A 272 19.44 -18.53 -8.03
N PHE A 273 19.65 -17.61 -7.09
CA PHE A 273 20.78 -17.65 -6.15
C PHE A 273 20.39 -18.15 -4.75
N LYS A 274 19.20 -17.86 -4.30
CA LYS A 274 18.62 -18.40 -3.07
C LYS A 274 17.20 -18.90 -3.29
N PRO A 275 16.80 -20.04 -2.67
CA PRO A 275 15.39 -20.43 -2.61
C PRO A 275 14.58 -19.39 -1.80
N ARG A 276 13.44 -18.94 -2.32
CA ARG A 276 12.41 -18.18 -1.62
C ARG A 276 12.60 -16.67 -1.44
N ASP A 277 13.52 -16.02 -2.18
CA ASP A 277 13.82 -14.61 -1.91
C ASP A 277 13.92 -13.77 -3.19
N ASP A 278 13.19 -14.14 -4.24
CA ASP A 278 13.11 -13.34 -5.45
C ASP A 278 11.94 -12.33 -5.32
N ASP A 279 12.17 -11.06 -5.65
CA ASP A 279 11.17 -9.99 -5.59
C ASP A 279 11.59 -8.88 -6.57
N TYR A 280 11.26 -9.06 -7.85
CA TYR A 280 11.67 -8.17 -8.93
C TYR A 280 10.78 -6.95 -9.03
N TRP A 281 11.42 -5.79 -9.12
CA TRP A 281 10.80 -4.49 -9.15
C TRP A 281 10.68 -3.95 -10.58
N THR A 282 10.15 -2.73 -10.70
CA THR A 282 10.02 -2.06 -12.00
C THR A 282 11.37 -2.00 -12.71
N PRO A 283 11.52 -2.59 -13.91
CA PRO A 283 12.73 -2.48 -14.69
C PRO A 283 12.93 -1.06 -15.21
N ARG A 284 14.15 -0.74 -15.63
CA ARG A 284 14.43 0.44 -16.45
C ARG A 284 15.05 0.00 -17.74
N VAL A 285 14.67 0.67 -18.82
CA VAL A 285 15.19 0.37 -20.16
C VAL A 285 15.82 1.61 -20.73
N SER A 286 17.02 1.47 -21.29
CA SER A 286 17.72 2.56 -21.96
C SER A 286 18.74 2.00 -22.94
N ASN A 287 18.78 2.58 -24.14
CA ASN A 287 19.80 2.32 -25.15
C ASN A 287 20.08 0.82 -25.42
N GLY A 288 19.01 0.01 -25.51
CA GLY A 288 19.14 -1.44 -25.76
C GLY A 288 19.56 -2.27 -24.55
N PHE A 289 19.49 -1.72 -23.33
CA PHE A 289 19.70 -2.44 -22.07
C PHE A 289 18.46 -2.36 -21.18
N ALA A 290 18.16 -3.46 -20.49
CA ALA A 290 17.15 -3.50 -19.43
C ALA A 290 17.82 -3.80 -18.09
N PHE A 291 17.52 -2.98 -17.09
CA PHE A 291 18.03 -3.07 -15.72
C PHE A 291 16.92 -3.60 -14.82
N CYS A 292 17.01 -4.87 -14.43
CA CYS A 292 15.97 -5.58 -13.68
C CYS A 292 16.39 -5.67 -12.21
N CYS A 293 15.81 -4.79 -11.39
CA CYS A 293 16.10 -4.68 -9.96
C CYS A 293 15.42 -5.81 -9.16
N ASP A 294 16.09 -6.31 -8.12
CA ASP A 294 15.58 -7.34 -7.21
C ASP A 294 15.87 -7.01 -5.76
N SER A 295 14.98 -7.45 -4.86
CA SER A 295 15.08 -7.19 -3.42
C SER A 295 16.24 -7.89 -2.72
N HIS A 296 16.82 -8.95 -3.32
CA HIS A 296 17.81 -9.79 -2.64
C HIS A 296 18.96 -10.23 -3.53
N ASN A 297 18.74 -10.31 -4.83
CA ASN A 297 19.71 -10.85 -5.79
C ASN A 297 20.48 -9.75 -6.54
N GLY A 298 20.19 -8.50 -6.28
CA GLY A 298 20.84 -7.36 -6.93
C GLY A 298 20.07 -6.86 -8.16
N MET A 299 20.78 -6.49 -9.21
CA MET A 299 20.21 -6.01 -10.46
C MET A 299 20.82 -6.75 -11.63
N PHE A 300 20.01 -7.39 -12.45
CA PHE A 300 20.46 -7.98 -13.71
C PHE A 300 20.47 -6.93 -14.82
N VAL A 301 21.52 -6.96 -15.62
CA VAL A 301 21.62 -6.18 -16.86
C VAL A 301 21.36 -7.12 -18.02
N VAL A 302 20.36 -6.80 -18.81
CA VAL A 302 19.94 -7.58 -19.97
C VAL A 302 20.18 -6.77 -21.23
N ASP A 303 20.93 -7.30 -22.18
CA ASP A 303 21.01 -6.77 -23.53
C ASP A 303 19.68 -7.09 -24.25
N VAL A 304 18.99 -6.05 -24.68
CA VAL A 304 17.72 -6.07 -25.37
C VAL A 304 17.78 -5.32 -26.72
N LYS A 305 19.00 -5.12 -27.27
CA LYS A 305 19.19 -4.53 -28.61
C LYS A 305 18.43 -5.30 -29.68
N ASP A 306 18.36 -6.64 -29.53
CA ASP A 306 17.40 -7.50 -30.21
C ASP A 306 16.38 -8.01 -29.17
N PRO A 307 15.18 -7.40 -29.06
CA PRO A 307 14.16 -7.83 -28.12
C PRO A 307 13.67 -9.27 -28.29
N GLY A 308 13.91 -9.86 -29.49
CA GLY A 308 13.62 -11.27 -29.77
C GLY A 308 14.63 -12.24 -29.17
N LYS A 309 15.83 -11.76 -28.79
CA LYS A 309 16.93 -12.58 -28.28
C LYS A 309 17.64 -11.92 -27.09
N PRO A 310 16.93 -11.61 -26.01
CA PRO A 310 17.51 -10.95 -24.85
C PRO A 310 18.59 -11.81 -24.20
N LYS A 311 19.64 -11.18 -23.64
CA LYS A 311 20.76 -11.87 -22.98
C LYS A 311 21.15 -11.16 -21.69
N ILE A 312 21.34 -11.92 -20.60
CA ILE A 312 21.95 -11.39 -19.40
C ILE A 312 23.44 -11.18 -19.68
N ILE A 313 23.92 -9.97 -19.50
CA ILE A 313 25.32 -9.58 -19.77
C ILE A 313 26.09 -9.16 -18.53
N ASP A 314 25.38 -8.76 -17.46
CA ASP A 314 26.02 -8.35 -16.22
C ASP A 314 25.07 -8.46 -15.02
N ARG A 315 25.62 -8.32 -13.81
CA ARG A 315 24.86 -8.30 -12.55
C ARG A 315 25.53 -7.41 -11.51
N LEU A 316 24.79 -6.43 -11.01
CA LEU A 316 25.21 -5.60 -9.89
C LEU A 316 24.79 -6.22 -8.55
N CYS A 317 25.72 -6.33 -7.62
CA CYS A 317 25.45 -6.67 -6.22
C CYS A 317 26.00 -5.59 -5.30
N ILE A 318 25.17 -5.08 -4.40
CA ILE A 318 25.55 -4.14 -3.35
C ILE A 318 25.57 -4.90 -2.02
N SER A 319 26.72 -5.01 -1.39
CA SER A 319 26.85 -5.73 -0.12
C SER A 319 26.03 -5.07 0.99
N GLN A 320 25.43 -5.89 1.84
CA GLN A 320 24.70 -5.43 3.01
C GLN A 320 25.35 -5.96 4.28
N LYS A 321 25.82 -5.06 5.15
CA LYS A 321 26.48 -5.41 6.41
C LYS A 321 25.56 -6.26 7.30
N GLY A 322 26.05 -7.38 7.78
CA GLY A 322 25.33 -8.25 8.75
C GLY A 322 24.17 -9.06 8.16
N LYS A 323 24.08 -9.18 6.84
CA LYS A 323 23.11 -10.03 6.15
C LYS A 323 23.80 -11.01 5.22
N ASP A 324 23.26 -12.21 5.17
CA ASP A 324 23.74 -13.28 4.28
C ASP A 324 22.95 -13.32 2.94
N TRP A 325 22.58 -12.12 2.47
CA TRP A 325 21.94 -11.93 1.17
C TRP A 325 22.97 -11.67 0.09
N PRO A 326 22.75 -12.13 -1.15
CA PRO A 326 23.63 -11.82 -2.28
C PRO A 326 23.79 -10.32 -2.52
N SER A 327 22.74 -9.52 -2.26
CA SER A 327 22.74 -8.07 -2.41
C SER A 327 21.79 -7.39 -1.43
N ALA A 328 22.00 -6.10 -1.18
CA ALA A 328 20.98 -5.21 -0.66
C ALA A 328 19.81 -5.09 -1.65
N ALA A 329 18.63 -4.70 -1.16
CA ALA A 329 17.44 -4.54 -1.99
C ALA A 329 17.63 -3.37 -2.98
N ILE A 330 17.89 -3.68 -4.23
CA ILE A 330 17.92 -2.69 -5.31
C ILE A 330 16.49 -2.46 -5.78
N SER A 331 15.96 -1.26 -5.52
CA SER A 331 14.54 -0.93 -5.72
C SER A 331 14.27 -0.01 -6.91
N SER A 332 15.28 0.74 -7.36
CA SER A 332 15.12 1.63 -8.50
C SER A 332 16.47 1.99 -9.10
N VAL A 333 16.49 2.28 -10.39
CA VAL A 333 17.66 2.77 -11.11
C VAL A 333 17.27 3.93 -12.01
N ALA A 334 18.11 4.95 -12.08
CA ALA A 334 18.07 6.00 -13.10
C ALA A 334 19.31 5.89 -13.96
N VAL A 335 19.15 6.02 -15.27
CA VAL A 335 20.23 5.92 -16.25
C VAL A 335 20.79 7.31 -16.52
N GLY A 336 22.03 7.53 -16.19
CA GLY A 336 22.79 8.73 -16.52
C GLY A 336 23.71 8.51 -17.73
N LYS A 337 24.42 9.53 -18.13
CA LYS A 337 25.41 9.44 -19.19
C LYS A 337 26.65 8.68 -18.68
N GLY A 338 26.90 7.50 -19.23
CA GLY A 338 28.00 6.63 -18.84
C GLY A 338 27.95 6.10 -17.40
N CYS A 339 26.78 6.13 -16.75
CA CYS A 339 26.62 5.61 -15.40
C CYS A 339 25.15 5.27 -15.05
N LEU A 340 24.99 4.56 -13.94
CA LEU A 340 23.70 4.30 -13.31
C LEU A 340 23.67 4.91 -11.92
N TYR A 341 22.52 5.47 -11.53
CA TYR A 341 22.21 5.86 -10.16
C TYR A 341 21.25 4.83 -9.57
N VAL A 342 21.70 4.14 -8.53
CA VAL A 342 21.03 2.94 -8.01
C VAL A 342 20.62 3.14 -6.57
N SER A 343 19.34 3.02 -6.27
CA SER A 343 18.87 2.99 -4.89
C SER A 343 18.92 1.57 -4.33
N ALA A 344 19.62 1.39 -3.21
CA ALA A 344 19.88 0.10 -2.59
C ALA A 344 19.58 0.15 -1.07
N ARG A 345 18.39 -0.30 -0.66
CA ARG A 345 17.98 -0.26 0.74
C ARG A 345 18.44 -1.51 1.51
N PRO A 346 19.00 -1.37 2.70
CA PRO A 346 19.29 -0.15 3.48
C PRO A 346 20.70 0.43 3.27
N SER A 347 21.25 0.36 2.07
CA SER A 347 22.64 0.74 1.78
C SER A 347 22.78 2.11 1.11
N GLY A 348 21.67 2.83 0.86
CA GLY A 348 21.66 4.19 0.32
C GLY A 348 21.67 4.29 -1.20
N LEU A 349 22.11 5.44 -1.70
CA LEU A 349 22.25 5.74 -3.12
C LEU A 349 23.67 5.41 -3.59
N TRP A 350 23.78 4.80 -4.77
CA TRP A 350 25.04 4.41 -5.38
C TRP A 350 25.15 4.95 -6.80
N VAL A 351 26.34 5.36 -7.21
CA VAL A 351 26.69 5.63 -8.61
C VAL A 351 27.56 4.49 -9.13
N VAL A 352 27.21 3.98 -10.30
CA VAL A 352 27.88 2.83 -10.92
C VAL A 352 28.32 3.23 -12.31
N PRO A 353 29.61 3.27 -12.61
CA PRO A 353 30.10 3.52 -13.98
C PRO A 353 29.54 2.48 -14.95
N ALA A 354 29.14 2.91 -16.14
CA ALA A 354 28.62 2.06 -17.21
C ALA A 354 28.76 2.79 -18.55
N GLU A 355 29.96 2.78 -19.12
CA GLU A 355 30.38 3.67 -20.21
C GLU A 355 29.50 3.59 -21.47
N GLU A 356 28.96 2.41 -21.78
CA GLU A 356 28.09 2.20 -22.95
C GLU A 356 26.63 2.64 -22.74
N VAL A 357 26.27 3.11 -21.53
CA VAL A 357 24.89 3.38 -21.19
C VAL A 357 24.59 4.87 -21.35
N GLU A 358 23.54 5.16 -22.10
CA GLU A 358 23.04 6.51 -22.32
C GLU A 358 21.58 6.62 -21.85
N PRO A 359 21.18 7.77 -21.30
CA PRO A 359 19.78 7.98 -20.89
C PRO A 359 18.84 7.93 -22.09
N LEU A 360 17.70 7.27 -21.91
CA LEU A 360 16.61 7.26 -22.87
C LEU A 360 15.45 8.10 -22.32
N THR A 361 15.06 9.10 -23.08
CA THR A 361 13.81 9.82 -22.83
C THR A 361 12.75 9.25 -23.76
N VAL A 362 11.80 8.52 -23.20
CA VAL A 362 10.64 8.03 -23.97
C VAL A 362 9.64 9.15 -24.08
N ASP A 363 9.30 9.52 -25.30
CA ASP A 363 8.17 10.43 -25.54
C ASP A 363 6.88 9.72 -25.10
N LYS A 364 6.20 10.29 -24.13
CA LYS A 364 4.93 9.75 -23.63
C LYS A 364 3.74 10.02 -24.57
N GLY A 365 3.96 10.79 -25.63
CA GLY A 365 2.89 11.19 -26.53
C GLY A 365 1.93 12.22 -25.91
N LYS A 366 0.70 12.25 -26.41
CA LYS A 366 -0.31 13.21 -25.96
C LYS A 366 -0.82 12.88 -24.57
N SER A 367 -1.04 13.93 -23.78
CA SER A 367 -1.74 13.82 -22.49
C SER A 367 -3.19 13.37 -22.71
N PRO A 368 -3.80 12.72 -21.72
CA PRO A 368 -5.21 12.38 -21.77
C PRO A 368 -6.09 13.63 -21.97
N GLU A 369 -7.11 13.47 -22.79
CA GLU A 369 -8.20 14.44 -22.86
C GLU A 369 -9.08 14.33 -21.61
N ASP A 370 -9.83 15.41 -21.34
CA ASP A 370 -10.81 15.45 -20.25
C ASP A 370 -10.20 15.21 -18.85
N SER A 371 -8.97 15.67 -18.55
CA SER A 371 -8.36 15.55 -17.21
C SER A 371 -9.21 16.25 -16.12
N SER A 372 -9.99 17.27 -16.51
CA SER A 372 -10.98 17.92 -15.63
C SER A 372 -12.26 17.10 -15.41
N TYR A 373 -12.45 15.98 -16.13
CA TYR A 373 -13.57 15.07 -15.88
C TYR A 373 -13.53 14.56 -14.45
N ARG A 374 -14.68 14.47 -13.84
CA ARG A 374 -14.86 13.80 -12.55
C ARG A 374 -15.86 12.69 -12.72
N GLU A 375 -15.46 11.48 -12.37
CA GLU A 375 -16.38 10.36 -12.39
C GLU A 375 -17.56 10.66 -11.47
N ASP A 376 -18.74 10.71 -12.06
CA ASP A 376 -19.95 10.78 -11.26
C ASP A 376 -20.20 9.39 -10.68
N TYR A 377 -19.86 9.24 -9.40
CA TYR A 377 -20.28 8.08 -8.63
C TYR A 377 -21.78 8.23 -8.37
N ALA A 378 -22.57 7.87 -9.39
CA ALA A 378 -23.99 8.02 -9.39
C ALA A 378 -24.60 7.46 -8.10
N THR A 379 -25.10 8.35 -7.29
CA THR A 379 -25.83 8.01 -6.07
C THR A 379 -27.27 8.34 -6.37
N ASP A 380 -28.14 7.35 -6.31
CA ASP A 380 -29.57 7.59 -6.51
C ASP A 380 -30.06 8.58 -5.43
N PRO A 381 -30.46 9.81 -5.81
CA PRO A 381 -30.89 10.81 -4.85
C PRO A 381 -32.22 10.46 -4.16
N ASN A 382 -32.95 9.47 -4.67
CA ASN A 382 -34.14 8.94 -4.02
C ASN A 382 -33.80 7.93 -2.92
N VAL A 383 -32.57 7.39 -2.93
CA VAL A 383 -32.10 6.38 -1.97
C VAL A 383 -31.21 7.00 -0.90
N PHE A 384 -30.37 7.97 -1.29
CA PHE A 384 -29.37 8.53 -0.38
C PHE A 384 -29.38 10.05 -0.35
N HIS A 385 -29.17 10.60 0.84
CA HIS A 385 -28.56 11.91 1.01
C HIS A 385 -27.05 11.79 0.88
N VAL A 386 -26.40 12.75 0.23
CA VAL A 386 -24.95 12.73 -0.01
C VAL A 386 -24.32 13.98 0.57
N TYR A 387 -23.25 13.82 1.35
CA TYR A 387 -22.39 14.90 1.78
C TYR A 387 -20.99 14.71 1.21
N ARG A 388 -20.44 15.74 0.56
CA ARG A 388 -19.04 15.80 0.08
C ARG A 388 -18.38 17.05 0.61
N PRO A 389 -17.15 16.96 1.14
CA PRO A 389 -16.39 18.17 1.49
C PRO A 389 -16.08 18.98 0.22
N SER A 390 -15.88 20.30 0.38
CA SER A 390 -15.48 21.18 -0.73
C SER A 390 -14.05 20.92 -1.21
N ALA A 391 -13.19 20.37 -0.36
CA ALA A 391 -11.83 19.96 -0.70
C ALA A 391 -11.81 18.50 -1.18
N SER A 392 -10.72 18.10 -1.86
CA SER A 392 -10.49 16.72 -2.28
C SER A 392 -10.24 15.81 -1.07
N GLY A 393 -11.30 15.26 -0.50
CA GLY A 393 -11.23 14.32 0.60
C GLY A 393 -12.08 13.09 0.33
N GLN A 394 -11.71 11.96 0.96
CA GLN A 394 -12.51 10.75 0.89
C GLN A 394 -13.18 10.49 2.24
N ALA A 395 -14.46 10.15 2.23
CA ALA A 395 -15.14 9.68 3.43
C ALA A 395 -14.53 8.35 3.89
N ARG A 396 -13.92 8.35 5.09
CA ARG A 396 -13.19 7.20 5.65
C ARG A 396 -13.94 6.51 6.78
N THR A 397 -14.49 7.29 7.70
CA THR A 397 -15.21 6.76 8.85
C THR A 397 -16.20 7.78 9.35
N VAL A 398 -17.17 7.31 10.12
CA VAL A 398 -18.13 8.15 10.82
C VAL A 398 -18.46 7.55 12.17
N CYS A 399 -18.50 8.38 13.21
CA CYS A 399 -19.03 8.02 14.51
C CYS A 399 -20.09 9.04 14.95
N LEU A 400 -21.00 8.62 15.81
CA LEU A 400 -22.18 9.39 16.19
C LEU A 400 -22.19 9.71 17.67
N LYS A 401 -22.66 10.91 18.02
CA LYS A 401 -22.97 11.30 19.39
C LYS A 401 -24.13 12.30 19.41
N GLY A 402 -25.20 11.97 20.12
CA GLY A 402 -26.34 12.88 20.29
C GLY A 402 -27.00 13.35 19.00
N GLY A 403 -27.11 12.49 17.95
CA GLY A 403 -27.67 12.86 16.66
C GLY A 403 -26.73 13.67 15.74
N VAL A 404 -25.48 13.82 16.14
CA VAL A 404 -24.44 14.49 15.37
C VAL A 404 -23.43 13.48 14.84
N ALA A 405 -23.07 13.58 13.56
CA ALA A 405 -22.03 12.78 12.94
C ALA A 405 -20.68 13.49 12.96
N TYR A 406 -19.67 12.78 13.39
CA TYR A 406 -18.26 13.17 13.30
C TYR A 406 -17.65 12.29 12.21
N ALA A 407 -17.40 12.88 11.04
CA ALA A 407 -16.98 12.15 9.85
C ALA A 407 -15.56 12.56 9.43
N ALA A 408 -14.69 11.56 9.31
CA ALA A 408 -13.32 11.75 8.85
C ALA A 408 -13.25 11.71 7.32
N PHE A 409 -12.66 12.74 6.72
CA PHE A 409 -12.52 12.91 5.27
C PHE A 409 -11.04 12.96 4.83
N ALA A 410 -10.20 12.24 5.50
CA ALA A 410 -8.74 12.22 5.24
C ALA A 410 -8.16 13.64 5.17
N ASP A 411 -7.59 14.07 4.04
CA ASP A 411 -6.95 15.39 3.90
C ASP A 411 -7.94 16.57 3.98
N ALA A 412 -9.24 16.32 3.92
CA ALA A 412 -10.26 17.32 4.21
C ALA A 412 -10.62 17.41 5.71
N GLY A 413 -9.93 16.64 6.57
CA GLY A 413 -10.08 16.72 8.02
C GLY A 413 -11.28 15.97 8.57
N LEU A 414 -11.76 16.40 9.74
CA LEU A 414 -12.95 15.85 10.40
C LEU A 414 -14.05 16.89 10.37
N HIS A 415 -15.18 16.55 9.77
CA HIS A 415 -16.36 17.40 9.74
C HIS A 415 -17.40 16.95 10.77
N VAL A 416 -18.04 17.94 11.39
CA VAL A 416 -19.16 17.76 12.31
C VAL A 416 -20.44 18.08 11.57
N LEU A 417 -21.35 17.12 11.50
CA LEU A 417 -22.55 17.19 10.69
C LEU A 417 -23.79 16.92 11.55
N GLU A 418 -24.75 17.80 11.50
CA GLU A 418 -26.09 17.48 11.92
C GLU A 418 -26.73 16.50 10.95
N ILE A 419 -27.46 15.54 11.47
CA ILE A 419 -28.13 14.50 10.70
C ILE A 419 -29.64 14.73 10.75
N SER A 420 -30.25 14.83 9.58
CA SER A 420 -31.73 14.84 9.45
C SER A 420 -32.14 13.78 8.43
N PRO A 421 -32.96 12.81 8.80
CA PRO A 421 -33.51 11.84 7.84
C PRO A 421 -34.24 12.49 6.65
N GLU A 422 -34.87 13.64 6.87
CA GLU A 422 -35.60 14.38 5.85
C GLU A 422 -34.70 15.26 4.99
N HIS A 423 -33.75 15.99 5.61
CA HIS A 423 -32.92 17.01 4.93
C HIS A 423 -31.50 16.58 4.66
N GLY A 424 -31.06 15.43 5.17
CA GLY A 424 -29.72 14.91 5.01
C GLY A 424 -28.73 15.49 6.00
N PHE A 425 -27.61 16.00 5.49
CA PHE A 425 -26.50 16.51 6.31
C PHE A 425 -26.40 18.02 6.26
N ARG A 426 -26.22 18.65 7.42
CA ARG A 426 -25.86 20.06 7.55
C ARG A 426 -24.55 20.19 8.30
N LYS A 427 -23.53 20.80 7.70
CA LYS A 427 -22.24 21.03 8.37
C LYS A 427 -22.42 22.02 9.52
N LEU A 428 -22.04 21.61 10.73
CA LEU A 428 -21.99 22.43 11.94
C LEU A 428 -20.62 23.07 12.13
N GLY A 429 -19.55 22.33 11.80
CA GLY A 429 -18.17 22.77 11.96
C GLY A 429 -17.18 21.69 11.53
N GLU A 430 -15.93 21.89 11.93
CA GLU A 430 -14.83 20.98 11.65
C GLU A 430 -13.79 21.01 12.78
N LEU A 431 -12.96 19.98 12.87
CA LEU A 431 -11.82 19.98 13.79
C LEU A 431 -10.84 21.08 13.37
N PRO A 432 -10.47 22.01 14.27
CA PRO A 432 -9.59 23.13 13.94
C PRO A 432 -8.21 22.71 13.44
N GLY A 433 -7.71 23.45 12.43
CA GLY A 433 -6.42 23.18 11.78
C GLY A 433 -6.58 22.10 10.70
N LYS A 434 -6.03 22.29 9.54
CA LYS A 434 -6.11 21.38 8.37
C LYS A 434 -5.36 20.08 8.60
N LYS A 435 -5.77 19.32 9.62
CA LYS A 435 -5.17 18.03 9.98
C LYS A 435 -5.81 16.94 9.15
N ARG A 436 -5.01 16.03 8.66
CA ARG A 436 -5.50 14.80 8.06
C ARG A 436 -6.14 13.93 9.14
N VAL A 437 -7.40 13.57 8.96
CA VAL A 437 -8.11 12.65 9.85
C VAL A 437 -8.57 11.43 9.06
N THR A 438 -7.95 10.30 9.33
CA THR A 438 -8.24 9.03 8.65
C THR A 438 -9.23 8.16 9.40
N ASP A 439 -9.38 8.38 10.71
CA ASP A 439 -10.30 7.64 11.56
C ASP A 439 -10.72 8.43 12.79
N CYS A 440 -11.89 8.09 13.33
CA CYS A 440 -12.37 8.63 14.58
C CYS A 440 -13.32 7.66 15.30
N CYS A 441 -13.31 7.70 16.61
CA CYS A 441 -14.24 6.93 17.44
C CYS A 441 -14.50 7.65 18.78
N PHE A 442 -15.58 7.31 19.45
CA PHE A 442 -15.85 7.78 20.81
C PHE A 442 -15.36 6.78 21.86
N ALA A 443 -14.68 7.28 22.87
CA ALA A 443 -14.34 6.60 24.11
C ALA A 443 -15.12 7.28 25.26
N GLY A 444 -16.33 6.82 25.52
CA GLY A 444 -17.26 7.54 26.36
C GLY A 444 -17.60 8.92 25.77
N ASP A 445 -17.25 9.99 26.49
CA ASP A 445 -17.50 11.36 26.05
C ASP A 445 -16.33 11.99 25.28
N ARG A 446 -15.20 11.32 25.20
CA ARG A 446 -14.00 11.78 24.50
C ARG A 446 -13.97 11.28 23.07
N LEU A 447 -13.58 12.15 22.15
CA LEU A 447 -13.33 11.80 20.76
C LEU A 447 -11.85 11.41 20.59
N VAL A 448 -11.60 10.25 20.04
CA VAL A 448 -10.25 9.79 19.64
C VAL A 448 -10.15 9.86 18.14
N THR A 449 -9.06 10.44 17.63
CA THR A 449 -8.81 10.59 16.20
C THR A 449 -7.48 9.98 15.78
N ALA A 450 -7.37 9.54 14.53
CA ALA A 450 -6.12 9.19 13.87
C ALA A 450 -5.81 10.25 12.79
N GLU A 451 -4.72 11.01 12.99
CA GLU A 451 -4.41 12.23 12.25
C GLU A 451 -3.14 12.12 11.39
N GLY A 452 -2.89 10.94 10.83
CA GLY A 452 -1.74 10.73 9.96
C GLY A 452 -0.41 10.90 10.68
N ILE A 453 0.47 11.76 10.15
CA ILE A 453 1.79 12.03 10.76
C ILE A 453 1.69 12.75 12.11
N ASP A 454 0.60 13.49 12.32
CA ASP A 454 0.34 14.20 13.57
C ASP A 454 -0.07 13.24 14.71
N GLY A 455 -0.26 11.96 14.41
CA GLY A 455 -0.49 10.93 15.40
C GLY A 455 -1.96 10.69 15.75
N TRP A 456 -2.19 10.22 16.96
CA TRP A 456 -3.52 10.05 17.53
C TRP A 456 -3.74 11.12 18.59
N ALA A 457 -4.93 11.70 18.60
CA ALA A 457 -5.31 12.69 19.59
C ALA A 457 -6.61 12.31 20.30
N VAL A 458 -6.73 12.75 21.54
CA VAL A 458 -7.93 12.62 22.37
C VAL A 458 -8.47 14.01 22.62
N TYR A 459 -9.73 14.23 22.30
CA TYR A 459 -10.41 15.50 22.49
C TYR A 459 -11.55 15.38 23.50
N GLU A 460 -11.69 16.36 24.36
CA GLU A 460 -12.95 16.66 25.05
C GLU A 460 -13.76 17.64 24.21
N LEU A 461 -15.07 17.43 24.19
CA LEU A 461 -15.98 18.25 23.41
C LEU A 461 -16.70 19.27 24.31
N ASP A 462 -16.69 20.54 23.88
CA ASP A 462 -17.55 21.59 24.41
C ASP A 462 -18.64 21.89 23.37
N GLY A 463 -19.84 21.36 23.62
CA GLY A 463 -20.88 21.28 22.61
C GLY A 463 -20.51 20.31 21.47
N ALA A 464 -21.07 20.53 20.26
CA ALA A 464 -20.83 19.65 19.10
C ALA A 464 -19.53 19.99 18.36
N VAL A 465 -19.07 21.24 18.39
CA VAL A 465 -17.99 21.77 17.54
C VAL A 465 -16.82 22.37 18.32
N GLY A 466 -16.90 22.43 19.64
CA GLY A 466 -15.78 22.84 20.49
C GLY A 466 -14.86 21.64 20.76
N PHE A 467 -13.60 21.75 20.37
CA PHE A 467 -12.60 20.70 20.55
C PHE A 467 -11.48 21.19 21.45
N ARG A 468 -11.28 20.53 22.58
CA ARG A 468 -10.15 20.73 23.46
C ARG A 468 -9.25 19.50 23.43
N GLU A 469 -8.08 19.60 22.80
CA GLU A 469 -7.11 18.51 22.82
C GLU A 469 -6.63 18.24 24.24
N VAL A 470 -6.78 17.01 24.70
CA VAL A 470 -6.37 16.56 26.04
C VAL A 470 -4.97 15.98 25.99
N VAL A 471 -4.71 15.11 25.01
CA VAL A 471 -3.43 14.42 24.87
C VAL A 471 -3.25 13.99 23.43
N ARG A 472 -2.00 13.96 23.00
CA ARG A 472 -1.57 13.51 21.67
C ARG A 472 -0.45 12.49 21.78
N ARG A 473 -0.51 11.45 20.95
CA ARG A 473 0.52 10.43 20.81
C ARG A 473 1.02 10.37 19.37
N LEU A 474 2.32 10.50 19.19
CA LEU A 474 2.94 10.36 17.87
C LEU A 474 3.15 8.88 17.50
N PRO A 475 3.10 8.52 16.20
CA PRO A 475 3.43 7.18 15.74
C PRO A 475 4.90 6.85 16.05
N PRO A 476 5.21 5.58 16.35
CA PRO A 476 6.59 5.18 16.61
C PRO A 476 7.44 5.23 15.33
N GLY A 477 8.67 5.77 15.45
CA GLY A 477 9.65 5.89 14.36
C GLY A 477 9.54 7.23 13.62
N ASN A 478 10.68 7.87 13.47
CA ASN A 478 10.90 9.23 12.97
C ASN A 478 10.19 9.54 11.63
N GLY A 479 8.88 9.80 11.64
CA GLY A 479 8.11 10.18 10.46
C GLY A 479 7.76 9.04 9.48
N GLN A 480 8.24 7.81 9.71
CA GLN A 480 8.02 6.67 8.79
C GLN A 480 6.67 5.97 8.96
N ASN A 481 5.96 6.24 10.04
CA ASN A 481 4.67 5.66 10.34
C ASN A 481 3.64 6.75 10.53
N VAL A 482 2.42 6.44 10.12
CA VAL A 482 1.28 7.35 10.25
C VAL A 482 0.22 6.72 11.15
N ALA A 483 -0.44 7.52 11.95
CA ALA A 483 -1.65 7.13 12.65
C ALA A 483 -2.75 6.92 11.60
N PHE A 484 -3.22 5.71 11.47
CA PHE A 484 -4.16 5.36 10.42
C PHE A 484 -5.52 4.94 10.94
N TRP A 485 -5.56 4.32 12.12
CA TRP A 485 -6.75 3.74 12.67
C TRP A 485 -6.78 3.86 14.18
N CYS A 486 -7.97 4.06 14.76
CA CYS A 486 -8.23 4.05 16.18
C CYS A 486 -9.57 3.38 16.48
N TRP A 487 -9.66 2.73 17.63
CA TRP A 487 -10.89 2.18 18.13
C TRP A 487 -10.90 2.18 19.66
N ALA A 488 -11.98 2.63 20.26
CA ALA A 488 -12.17 2.60 21.69
C ALA A 488 -13.24 1.56 22.03
N PRO A 489 -12.86 0.44 22.64
CA PRO A 489 -13.82 -0.58 23.07
C PRO A 489 -14.67 -0.12 24.27
N ASN A 490 -14.15 0.83 25.04
CA ASN A 490 -14.81 1.47 26.18
C ASN A 490 -14.24 2.87 26.40
N ARG A 491 -14.66 3.52 27.50
CA ARG A 491 -14.24 4.89 27.84
C ARG A 491 -12.79 5.01 28.34
N ASP A 492 -12.14 3.90 28.69
CA ASP A 492 -10.85 3.91 29.42
C ASP A 492 -9.67 3.50 28.54
N VAL A 493 -9.91 2.89 27.37
CA VAL A 493 -8.88 2.27 26.54
C VAL A 493 -9.06 2.64 25.09
N ALA A 494 -7.95 2.94 24.41
CA ALA A 494 -7.88 3.08 22.96
C ALA A 494 -6.93 2.03 22.36
N ILE A 495 -7.32 1.51 21.21
CA ILE A 495 -6.52 0.64 20.35
C ILE A 495 -6.09 1.47 19.15
N LEU A 496 -4.80 1.56 18.95
CA LEU A 496 -4.17 2.40 17.94
C LEU A 496 -3.42 1.54 16.93
N SER A 497 -3.51 1.86 15.68
CA SER A 497 -2.75 1.16 14.64
C SER A 497 -2.16 2.11 13.63
N THR A 498 -0.88 1.91 13.33
CA THR A 498 -0.30 2.35 12.07
C THR A 498 -0.58 1.28 11.02
N ARG A 499 -0.61 1.65 9.75
CA ARG A 499 -0.91 0.72 8.67
C ARG A 499 0.13 -0.40 8.51
N THR A 500 1.34 -0.16 8.95
CA THR A 500 2.50 -1.05 8.72
C THR A 500 2.96 -1.83 9.94
N LYS A 501 2.36 -1.58 11.12
CA LYS A 501 2.79 -2.20 12.38
C LYS A 501 1.62 -2.81 13.14
N ALA A 502 1.96 -3.48 14.25
CA ALA A 502 0.99 -4.04 15.16
C ALA A 502 0.03 -2.98 15.69
N CYS A 503 -1.19 -3.38 16.03
CA CYS A 503 -2.08 -2.60 16.86
C CYS A 503 -1.53 -2.56 18.28
N GLU A 504 -1.57 -1.39 18.89
CA GLU A 504 -1.12 -1.14 20.25
C GLU A 504 -2.29 -0.65 21.11
N VAL A 505 -2.36 -1.08 22.35
CA VAL A 505 -3.44 -0.73 23.28
C VAL A 505 -2.90 0.14 24.37
N PHE A 506 -3.55 1.27 24.61
CA PHE A 506 -3.19 2.24 25.64
C PHE A 506 -4.39 2.59 26.50
N ARG A 507 -4.14 2.91 27.77
CA ARG A 507 -5.13 3.56 28.60
C ARG A 507 -5.25 5.04 28.21
N LEU A 508 -6.45 5.58 28.27
CA LEU A 508 -6.66 7.01 27.95
C LEU A 508 -6.17 7.96 29.04
N ASP A 509 -6.04 7.48 30.27
CA ASP A 509 -5.42 8.22 31.39
C ASP A 509 -3.88 8.19 31.38
N ASP A 510 -3.28 7.25 30.62
CA ASP A 510 -1.85 7.11 30.39
C ASP A 510 -1.53 6.90 28.90
N PHE A 511 -2.08 7.78 28.07
CA PHE A 511 -2.05 7.65 26.61
C PHE A 511 -0.63 7.78 26.02
N ASN A 512 0.25 8.47 26.73
CA ASN A 512 1.66 8.68 26.35
C ASN A 512 2.62 7.67 26.96
N ALA A 513 2.13 6.60 27.59
CA ALA A 513 2.98 5.53 28.11
C ALA A 513 3.99 5.06 27.05
N THR A 514 5.24 4.83 27.47
CA THR A 514 6.29 4.32 26.57
C THR A 514 6.02 2.90 26.12
N THR A 515 5.28 2.14 26.94
CA THR A 515 4.95 0.74 26.67
C THR A 515 3.44 0.56 26.60
N PRO A 516 2.90 0.00 25.50
CA PRO A 516 1.49 -0.32 25.43
C PRO A 516 1.14 -1.45 26.41
N ILE A 517 -0.12 -1.49 26.86
CA ILE A 517 -0.64 -2.57 27.70
C ILE A 517 -0.46 -3.92 26.98
N CYS A 518 -0.74 -3.94 25.67
CA CYS A 518 -0.49 -5.10 24.81
C CYS A 518 -0.34 -4.70 23.34
N ARG A 519 0.17 -5.63 22.54
CA ARG A 519 0.35 -5.51 21.09
C ARG A 519 -0.26 -6.68 20.36
N PHE A 520 -0.89 -6.41 19.21
CA PHE A 520 -1.38 -7.42 18.28
C PHE A 520 -0.67 -7.28 16.95
N SER A 521 -0.22 -8.38 16.37
CA SER A 521 0.28 -8.39 15.00
C SER A 521 -0.89 -8.52 14.03
N VAL A 522 -0.95 -7.64 13.05
CA VAL A 522 -1.87 -7.71 11.92
C VAL A 522 -1.20 -8.55 10.84
N GLY A 523 -1.81 -9.64 10.42
CA GLY A 523 -1.17 -10.61 9.52
C GLY A 523 -0.98 -10.14 8.07
N CYS A 524 -1.63 -9.06 7.67
CA CYS A 524 -1.45 -8.40 6.37
C CYS A 524 -1.80 -6.92 6.52
N GLN A 525 -0.98 -6.06 5.93
CA GLN A 525 -0.88 -4.65 6.30
C GLN A 525 -1.63 -3.70 5.37
N TRP A 526 -2.43 -4.22 4.45
CA TRP A 526 -2.94 -3.47 3.31
C TRP A 526 -4.33 -2.87 3.51
N ASP A 527 -5.05 -3.31 4.55
CA ASP A 527 -6.46 -2.99 4.68
C ASP A 527 -6.83 -2.72 6.14
N LYS A 528 -7.55 -1.63 6.39
CA LYS A 528 -8.15 -1.27 7.67
C LYS A 528 -9.00 -2.41 8.26
N TYR A 529 -9.70 -3.16 7.42
CA TYR A 529 -10.49 -4.32 7.82
C TYR A 529 -9.66 -5.47 8.40
N LEU A 530 -8.40 -5.57 8.02
CA LEU A 530 -7.50 -6.56 8.61
C LEU A 530 -7.11 -6.21 10.04
N ALA A 531 -7.06 -4.92 10.38
CA ALA A 531 -6.89 -4.48 11.76
C ALA A 531 -8.10 -4.87 12.61
N ASP A 532 -9.32 -4.60 12.16
CA ASP A 532 -10.56 -5.04 12.83
C ASP A 532 -10.61 -6.56 12.99
N ARG A 533 -10.22 -7.30 11.95
CA ARG A 533 -10.13 -8.77 11.99
C ARG A 533 -9.09 -9.26 12.99
N ALA A 534 -7.92 -8.65 13.01
CA ALA A 534 -6.84 -9.01 13.93
C ALA A 534 -7.24 -8.73 15.38
N ILE A 535 -7.90 -7.61 15.63
CA ILE A 535 -8.41 -7.25 16.94
C ILE A 535 -9.47 -8.25 17.40
N GLY A 536 -10.46 -8.55 16.54
CA GLY A 536 -11.49 -9.54 16.83
C GLY A 536 -10.92 -10.93 17.16
N ASN A 537 -9.78 -11.31 16.57
CA ASN A 537 -9.15 -12.61 16.79
C ASN A 537 -8.17 -12.64 17.97
N ALA A 538 -7.50 -11.54 18.27
CA ALA A 538 -6.36 -11.52 19.19
C ALA A 538 -6.62 -10.82 20.53
N PHE A 539 -7.51 -9.84 20.56
CA PHE A 539 -7.80 -9.04 21.75
C PHE A 539 -8.22 -9.86 22.98
N PRO A 540 -9.02 -10.91 22.85
CA PRO A 540 -9.42 -11.76 23.98
C PRO A 540 -8.28 -12.38 24.78
N ALA A 541 -7.17 -12.70 24.10
CA ALA A 541 -6.02 -13.30 24.79
C ALA A 541 -5.37 -12.35 25.83
N HIS A 542 -5.69 -11.06 25.77
CA HIS A 542 -5.16 -10.03 26.64
C HIS A 542 -6.21 -9.41 27.58
N GLN A 543 -7.47 -9.86 27.55
CA GLN A 543 -8.56 -9.28 28.35
C GLN A 543 -8.20 -9.18 29.85
N ASN A 544 -7.54 -10.20 30.43
CA ASN A 544 -7.16 -10.21 31.84
C ASN A 544 -6.17 -9.09 32.17
N LYS A 545 -5.27 -8.72 31.23
CA LYS A 545 -4.31 -7.62 31.40
C LYS A 545 -4.97 -6.26 31.26
N LEU A 546 -6.08 -6.18 30.52
CA LEU A 546 -6.80 -4.94 30.26
C LEU A 546 -7.89 -4.67 31.29
N GLY A 547 -8.22 -5.64 32.15
CA GLY A 547 -9.38 -5.57 33.03
C GLY A 547 -10.72 -5.54 32.28
N LEU A 548 -10.71 -5.91 30.99
CA LEU A 548 -11.88 -5.91 30.12
C LEU A 548 -12.45 -7.32 30.02
N LYS A 549 -13.76 -7.47 30.19
CA LYS A 549 -14.46 -8.72 29.89
C LYS A 549 -14.78 -8.78 28.40
N TRP A 550 -13.79 -9.14 27.58
CA TRP A 550 -13.95 -9.35 26.15
C TRP A 550 -14.17 -10.83 25.88
N PRO A 551 -15.00 -11.14 24.86
CA PRO A 551 -15.15 -12.51 24.44
C PRO A 551 -13.86 -13.05 23.83
N GLU A 552 -13.50 -14.30 24.09
CA GLU A 552 -12.44 -14.99 23.38
C GLU A 552 -12.83 -15.26 21.92
N LEU A 553 -12.30 -14.47 21.01
CA LEU A 553 -12.55 -14.57 19.57
C LEU A 553 -11.47 -15.36 18.83
N CYS A 554 -10.74 -16.24 19.49
CA CYS A 554 -9.75 -17.11 18.83
C CYS A 554 -10.46 -18.04 17.85
N GLY A 555 -10.21 -17.87 16.56
CA GLY A 555 -10.78 -18.77 15.54
C GLY A 555 -10.45 -20.22 15.82
N ASN A 556 -11.43 -21.13 15.68
CA ASN A 556 -11.34 -22.58 15.64
C ASN A 556 -10.44 -23.26 16.69
N GLY A 557 -10.46 -22.84 17.95
CA GLY A 557 -9.66 -23.46 18.99
C GLY A 557 -8.13 -23.32 18.80
N GLY A 558 -7.71 -22.49 17.85
CA GLY A 558 -6.30 -22.20 17.58
C GLY A 558 -5.67 -21.50 18.76
N LYS A 559 -4.62 -22.09 19.33
CA LYS A 559 -3.81 -21.45 20.37
C LYS A 559 -3.26 -20.14 19.82
N VAL A 560 -3.59 -19.04 20.48
CA VAL A 560 -3.00 -17.73 20.20
C VAL A 560 -1.49 -17.84 20.43
N LYS A 561 -0.70 -17.68 19.38
CA LYS A 561 0.76 -17.69 19.50
C LYS A 561 1.24 -16.31 19.89
N VAL A 562 1.82 -16.21 21.08
CA VAL A 562 2.51 -15.02 21.54
C VAL A 562 3.99 -15.18 21.18
N ASP A 563 4.55 -14.24 20.43
CA ASP A 563 5.98 -14.26 20.12
C ASP A 563 6.84 -13.78 21.30
N LYS A 564 8.17 -13.88 21.15
CA LYS A 564 9.13 -13.48 22.21
C LYS A 564 9.03 -11.99 22.62
N ARG A 565 8.31 -11.16 21.85
CA ARG A 565 8.09 -9.73 22.13
C ARG A 565 6.72 -9.46 22.75
N GLY A 566 5.97 -10.51 23.11
CA GLY A 566 4.61 -10.37 23.64
C GLY A 566 3.56 -10.04 22.58
N THR A 567 3.87 -10.19 21.29
CA THR A 567 2.94 -9.94 20.20
C THR A 567 2.09 -11.16 19.90
N VAL A 568 0.78 -10.99 19.87
CA VAL A 568 -0.18 -12.02 19.49
C VAL A 568 -0.33 -12.06 17.99
N ARG A 569 -0.20 -13.23 17.37
CA ARG A 569 -0.51 -13.43 15.95
C ARG A 569 -1.95 -13.89 15.79
N ALA A 570 -2.78 -13.06 15.19
CA ALA A 570 -4.17 -13.38 14.90
C ALA A 570 -4.29 -14.35 13.72
N GLY A 571 -5.22 -15.30 13.81
CA GLY A 571 -5.59 -16.16 12.68
C GLY A 571 -6.49 -15.43 11.66
N ASN A 572 -6.51 -15.89 10.40
CA ASN A 572 -7.16 -15.21 9.26
C ASN A 572 -8.64 -15.59 9.05
N GLN A 573 -9.46 -15.79 10.09
CA GLN A 573 -10.78 -16.39 9.90
C GLN A 573 -11.99 -15.45 10.04
N GLY A 574 -11.83 -14.23 10.55
CA GLY A 574 -12.94 -13.30 10.74
C GLY A 574 -12.92 -12.12 9.77
N ASN A 575 -14.07 -11.50 9.55
CA ASN A 575 -14.21 -10.28 8.74
C ASN A 575 -14.28 -9.02 9.60
N GLY A 576 -14.82 -9.10 10.82
CA GLY A 576 -14.89 -7.96 11.74
C GLY A 576 -15.79 -8.26 12.94
N ILE A 577 -15.76 -7.35 13.90
CA ILE A 577 -16.51 -7.44 15.14
C ILE A 577 -17.17 -6.10 15.46
N CYS A 578 -18.38 -6.13 16.06
CA CYS A 578 -19.01 -4.95 16.65
C CYS A 578 -19.75 -5.30 17.95
N ALA A 579 -20.02 -4.29 18.75
CA ALA A 579 -20.93 -4.44 19.87
C ALA A 579 -22.35 -4.72 19.35
N PHE A 580 -23.11 -5.56 20.08
CA PHE A 580 -24.48 -5.91 19.78
C PHE A 580 -25.26 -6.12 21.10
N GLY A 581 -25.84 -5.06 21.60
CA GLY A 581 -26.45 -5.05 22.93
C GLY A 581 -25.40 -5.34 24.01
N ASP A 582 -25.65 -6.36 24.83
CA ASP A 582 -24.77 -6.80 25.92
C ASP A 582 -23.68 -7.80 25.48
N ARG A 583 -23.59 -8.11 24.19
CA ARG A 583 -22.65 -9.07 23.61
C ARG A 583 -22.02 -8.51 22.33
N PHE A 584 -21.26 -9.34 21.64
CA PHE A 584 -20.59 -8.97 20.39
C PHE A 584 -21.07 -9.84 19.23
N LEU A 585 -21.21 -9.22 18.08
CA LEU A 585 -21.42 -9.88 16.79
C LEU A 585 -20.09 -9.97 16.05
N TYR A 586 -19.70 -11.17 15.67
CA TYR A 586 -18.50 -11.46 14.90
C TYR A 586 -18.86 -12.11 13.58
N THR A 587 -18.43 -11.53 12.46
CA THR A 587 -18.63 -12.10 11.12
C THR A 587 -17.45 -13.01 10.74
N VAL A 588 -17.74 -14.25 10.34
CA VAL A 588 -16.73 -15.28 10.07
C VAL A 588 -17.17 -16.21 8.94
N GLY A 589 -16.30 -16.41 7.94
CA GLY A 589 -16.50 -17.40 6.90
C GLY A 589 -17.83 -17.31 6.12
N GLY A 590 -18.37 -16.08 5.93
CA GLY A 590 -19.68 -15.87 5.32
C GLY A 590 -20.88 -16.03 6.27
N GLY A 591 -20.61 -16.44 7.53
CA GLY A 591 -21.59 -16.51 8.61
C GLY A 591 -21.33 -15.49 9.72
N TYR A 592 -21.97 -15.68 10.86
CA TYR A 592 -21.79 -14.86 12.05
C TYR A 592 -21.85 -15.70 13.32
N GLN A 593 -21.32 -15.14 14.39
CA GLN A 593 -21.27 -15.77 15.71
C GLN A 593 -21.50 -14.69 16.76
N PHE A 594 -22.30 -15.00 17.78
CA PHE A 594 -22.35 -14.16 18.97
C PHE A 594 -21.33 -14.61 19.99
N VAL A 595 -20.75 -13.66 20.67
CA VAL A 595 -19.79 -13.87 21.71
C VAL A 595 -20.20 -13.07 22.93
N ASN A 596 -20.31 -13.73 24.08
CA ASN A 596 -20.74 -13.11 25.33
C ASN A 596 -19.55 -12.38 26.00
N PRO A 597 -19.82 -11.43 26.91
CA PRO A 597 -18.76 -10.72 27.64
C PRO A 597 -17.84 -11.61 28.48
N ASP A 598 -18.28 -12.83 28.85
CA ASP A 598 -17.48 -13.82 29.58
C ASP A 598 -16.58 -14.67 28.65
N GLY A 599 -16.63 -14.44 27.35
CA GLY A 599 -15.86 -15.17 26.35
C GLY A 599 -16.53 -16.43 25.81
N THR A 600 -17.69 -16.81 26.33
CA THR A 600 -18.45 -17.93 25.77
C THR A 600 -18.96 -17.61 24.38
N ARG A 601 -18.89 -18.59 23.48
CA ARG A 601 -19.25 -18.46 22.07
C ARG A 601 -20.51 -19.24 21.77
N GLY A 602 -21.41 -18.60 21.04
CA GLY A 602 -22.48 -19.30 20.36
C GLY A 602 -21.99 -20.07 19.13
N PRO A 603 -22.84 -20.87 18.51
CA PRO A 603 -22.53 -21.53 17.26
C PRO A 603 -22.30 -20.49 16.13
N VAL A 604 -21.50 -20.87 15.13
CA VAL A 604 -21.43 -20.13 13.87
C VAL A 604 -22.74 -20.37 13.12
N MET A 605 -23.45 -19.31 12.78
CA MET A 605 -24.71 -19.32 12.07
C MET A 605 -24.51 -18.81 10.63
N SER A 606 -25.20 -19.44 9.69
CA SER A 606 -25.26 -19.01 8.31
C SER A 606 -26.51 -18.17 8.03
N VAL A 607 -26.50 -17.44 6.94
CA VAL A 607 -27.66 -16.71 6.42
C VAL A 607 -28.03 -17.24 5.04
N ALA A 608 -29.29 -17.15 4.69
CA ALA A 608 -29.79 -17.52 3.38
C ALA A 608 -29.52 -16.39 2.35
N HIS A 609 -28.22 -16.14 2.08
CA HIS A 609 -27.75 -15.17 1.10
C HIS A 609 -26.52 -15.72 0.39
N PRO A 610 -26.41 -15.62 -0.97
CA PRO A 610 -25.31 -16.21 -1.74
C PRO A 610 -23.91 -15.76 -1.31
N GLY A 611 -23.78 -14.51 -0.86
CA GLY A 611 -22.53 -13.95 -0.33
C GLY A 611 -22.35 -14.13 1.18
N GLY A 612 -23.31 -14.72 1.89
CA GLY A 612 -23.30 -14.76 3.34
C GLY A 612 -23.37 -13.38 3.99
N ILE A 613 -23.02 -13.29 5.28
CA ILE A 613 -22.72 -12.00 5.93
C ILE A 613 -21.24 -11.69 5.66
N GLY A 614 -20.99 -10.81 4.69
CA GLY A 614 -19.64 -10.36 4.31
C GLY A 614 -19.31 -8.98 4.88
N GLY A 615 -17.99 -8.69 5.01
CA GLY A 615 -17.52 -7.37 5.38
C GLY A 615 -17.45 -7.10 6.88
N VAL A 616 -17.23 -5.82 7.22
CA VAL A 616 -17.07 -5.36 8.60
C VAL A 616 -18.42 -4.90 9.14
N PRO A 617 -18.90 -5.47 10.26
CA PRO A 617 -20.20 -5.13 10.82
C PRO A 617 -20.13 -3.86 11.69
N ARG A 618 -21.22 -3.11 11.71
CA ARG A 618 -21.58 -2.12 12.74
C ARG A 618 -23.03 -2.31 13.12
N SER A 619 -23.37 -2.07 14.38
CA SER A 619 -24.71 -2.35 14.90
C SER A 619 -25.18 -1.28 15.89
N ASP A 620 -26.48 -1.06 15.94
CA ASP A 620 -27.19 -0.31 16.99
C ASP A 620 -27.84 -1.23 18.05
N GLY A 621 -27.58 -2.55 17.97
CA GLY A 621 -28.17 -3.58 18.82
C GLY A 621 -29.34 -4.34 18.16
N ARG A 622 -29.86 -3.86 17.01
CA ARG A 622 -30.85 -4.53 16.19
C ARG A 622 -30.46 -4.53 14.71
N ILE A 623 -30.19 -3.38 14.14
CA ILE A 623 -29.76 -3.25 12.75
C ILE A 623 -28.25 -3.50 12.68
N VAL A 624 -27.83 -4.26 11.68
CA VAL A 624 -26.41 -4.53 11.40
C VAL A 624 -26.10 -4.11 9.98
N VAL A 625 -25.19 -3.18 9.82
CA VAL A 625 -24.64 -2.77 8.52
C VAL A 625 -23.29 -3.43 8.32
N CYS A 626 -23.16 -4.21 7.27
CA CYS A 626 -21.92 -4.85 6.87
C CYS A 626 -21.38 -4.20 5.59
N THR A 627 -20.16 -3.70 5.63
CA THR A 627 -19.50 -3.05 4.50
C THR A 627 -18.33 -3.85 3.98
N SER A 628 -18.23 -4.01 2.66
CA SER A 628 -17.12 -4.67 1.97
C SER A 628 -16.44 -3.71 1.02
N ARG A 629 -15.35 -3.08 1.48
CA ARG A 629 -14.63 -2.04 0.74
C ARG A 629 -14.13 -2.51 -0.63
N SER A 630 -13.46 -3.66 -0.68
CA SER A 630 -12.91 -4.21 -1.92
C SER A 630 -13.97 -4.61 -2.94
N LYS A 631 -15.15 -5.03 -2.45
CA LYS A 631 -16.28 -5.40 -3.31
C LYS A 631 -17.22 -4.24 -3.59
N GLY A 632 -17.20 -3.17 -2.79
CA GLY A 632 -18.18 -2.08 -2.86
C GLY A 632 -19.57 -2.49 -2.36
N GLU A 633 -19.68 -3.56 -1.58
CA GLU A 633 -20.95 -4.10 -1.13
C GLU A 633 -21.31 -3.56 0.25
N VAL A 634 -22.60 -3.25 0.44
CA VAL A 634 -23.19 -2.88 1.73
C VAL A 634 -24.43 -3.71 1.93
N HIS A 635 -24.50 -4.45 3.02
CA HIS A 635 -25.65 -5.26 3.39
C HIS A 635 -26.21 -4.76 4.73
N ILE A 636 -27.51 -4.53 4.79
CA ILE A 636 -28.21 -4.06 5.98
C ILE A 636 -29.18 -5.13 6.44
N TRP A 637 -28.95 -5.62 7.65
CA TRP A 637 -29.66 -6.75 8.23
C TRP A 637 -30.48 -6.33 9.44
N ASP A 638 -31.69 -6.87 9.60
CA ASP A 638 -32.47 -6.83 10.85
C ASP A 638 -32.19 -8.10 11.67
N PHE A 639 -31.62 -7.93 12.82
CA PHE A 639 -31.35 -8.95 13.82
C PHE A 639 -32.40 -8.97 14.96
N ALA A 640 -33.62 -8.48 14.73
CA ALA A 640 -34.71 -8.64 15.71
C ALA A 640 -34.88 -10.11 16.10
N ASN A 641 -34.64 -11.04 15.18
CA ASN A 641 -34.46 -12.45 15.49
C ASN A 641 -32.97 -12.82 15.24
N PRO A 642 -32.12 -12.85 16.28
CA PRO A 642 -30.70 -13.12 16.14
C PRO A 642 -30.33 -14.51 15.58
N ARG A 643 -31.27 -15.45 15.52
CA ARG A 643 -31.09 -16.78 14.93
C ARG A 643 -31.45 -16.83 13.46
N LYS A 644 -32.25 -15.88 12.98
CA LYS A 644 -32.72 -15.79 11.59
C LYS A 644 -32.75 -14.33 11.17
N PRO A 645 -31.58 -13.67 11.00
CA PRO A 645 -31.55 -12.28 10.57
C PRO A 645 -32.15 -12.14 9.17
N LYS A 646 -32.81 -11.04 8.93
CA LYS A 646 -33.46 -10.72 7.67
C LYS A 646 -32.65 -9.65 6.95
N LEU A 647 -32.25 -9.91 5.69
CA LEU A 647 -31.70 -8.87 4.83
C LEU A 647 -32.80 -7.84 4.53
N LEU A 648 -32.54 -6.60 4.88
CA LEU A 648 -33.47 -5.49 4.63
C LEU A 648 -33.16 -4.81 3.30
N ARG A 649 -31.86 -4.50 3.08
CA ARG A 649 -31.39 -3.75 1.92
C ARG A 649 -29.97 -4.18 1.58
N GLU A 650 -29.64 -4.07 0.31
CA GLU A 650 -28.26 -4.24 -0.19
C GLU A 650 -27.94 -3.18 -1.23
N TYR A 651 -26.68 -2.75 -1.26
CA TYR A 651 -26.19 -1.73 -2.19
C TYR A 651 -24.87 -2.15 -2.79
N LYS A 652 -24.66 -1.75 -4.03
CA LYS A 652 -23.39 -1.84 -4.72
C LYS A 652 -22.88 -0.42 -4.99
N LEU A 653 -21.88 -0.01 -4.22
CA LEU A 653 -21.30 1.33 -4.28
C LEU A 653 -19.97 1.29 -5.05
N SER A 654 -19.72 2.28 -5.88
CA SER A 654 -18.46 2.46 -6.59
C SER A 654 -17.38 3.14 -5.74
N GLY A 655 -17.81 3.88 -4.70
CA GLY A 655 -16.97 4.76 -3.90
C GLY A 655 -16.21 4.12 -2.74
N ARG A 656 -16.18 2.80 -2.60
CA ARG A 656 -15.45 2.08 -1.55
C ARG A 656 -16.02 2.27 -0.14
N PRO A 657 -17.16 1.65 0.21
CA PRO A 657 -17.78 1.78 1.53
C PRO A 657 -16.84 1.31 2.65
N ASP A 658 -16.74 2.14 3.69
CA ASP A 658 -15.93 1.90 4.87
C ASP A 658 -16.81 1.78 6.12
N LEU A 659 -16.30 2.01 7.32
CA LEU A 659 -16.98 1.78 8.59
C LEU A 659 -18.22 2.66 8.73
N ALA A 660 -19.39 2.06 8.59
CA ALA A 660 -20.68 2.73 8.66
C ALA A 660 -21.09 3.06 10.10
N ALA A 661 -22.07 3.95 10.25
CA ALA A 661 -22.81 4.16 11.48
C ALA A 661 -24.31 3.96 11.22
N ILE A 662 -25.09 3.89 12.26
CA ILE A 662 -26.55 3.71 12.19
C ILE A 662 -27.22 4.81 13.00
N HIS A 663 -28.15 5.51 12.37
CA HIS A 663 -28.96 6.54 13.00
C HIS A 663 -30.44 6.27 12.75
N ASN A 664 -31.21 6.03 13.81
CA ASN A 664 -32.64 5.72 13.72
C ASN A 664 -32.98 4.60 12.71
N GLY A 665 -32.14 3.54 12.66
CA GLY A 665 -32.31 2.42 11.73
C GLY A 665 -31.87 2.69 10.29
N LEU A 666 -31.35 3.90 9.97
CA LEU A 666 -30.79 4.28 8.68
C LEU A 666 -29.28 4.14 8.72
N ALA A 667 -28.71 3.59 7.66
CA ALA A 667 -27.26 3.48 7.52
C ALA A 667 -26.63 4.79 7.06
N ILE A 668 -25.53 5.17 7.73
CA ILE A 668 -24.66 6.27 7.32
C ILE A 668 -23.34 5.64 6.88
N ILE A 669 -23.02 5.76 5.59
CA ILE A 669 -21.99 4.97 4.93
C ILE A 669 -20.91 5.91 4.38
N PRO A 670 -19.69 5.91 4.95
CA PRO A 670 -18.54 6.55 4.31
C PRO A 670 -18.17 5.76 3.05
N ALA A 671 -18.21 6.40 1.89
CA ALA A 671 -18.04 5.74 0.60
C ALA A 671 -16.89 6.33 -0.24
N GLY A 672 -15.77 6.65 0.41
CA GLY A 672 -14.57 7.18 -0.25
C GLY A 672 -14.87 8.49 -1.01
N HIS A 673 -14.46 8.58 -2.28
CA HIS A 673 -14.73 9.75 -3.13
C HIS A 673 -16.21 9.94 -3.50
N GLN A 674 -17.05 8.92 -3.30
CA GLN A 674 -18.50 9.07 -3.45
C GLN A 674 -19.10 9.97 -2.35
N GLY A 675 -18.40 10.13 -1.23
CA GLY A 675 -18.80 10.96 -0.10
C GLY A 675 -19.36 10.17 1.07
N LEU A 676 -19.97 10.88 2.00
CA LEU A 676 -20.75 10.29 3.10
C LEU A 676 -22.21 10.16 2.66
N LEU A 677 -22.72 8.95 2.66
CA LEU A 677 -24.07 8.62 2.24
C LEU A 677 -24.94 8.33 3.46
N MET A 678 -26.17 8.79 3.47
CA MET A 678 -27.18 8.38 4.44
C MET A 678 -28.43 7.94 3.71
N GLU A 679 -28.97 6.78 4.08
CA GLU A 679 -30.24 6.32 3.54
C GLU A 679 -31.35 7.35 3.78
N ARG A 680 -32.25 7.49 2.82
CA ARG A 680 -33.49 8.26 3.00
C ARG A 680 -34.54 7.43 3.71
N GLU A 681 -35.28 8.06 4.54
CA GLU A 681 -36.51 7.48 5.09
C GLU A 681 -37.53 7.27 3.94
N LYS A 682 -38.10 6.05 3.84
CA LYS A 682 -39.09 5.70 2.79
C LYS A 682 -40.47 6.15 3.20
#